data_4c54f7d2fcde668499b793c4fab16af5
#
_entry.id   4c54f7d2fcde668499b793c4fab16af5
#
_cell.length_a   1.000
_cell.length_b   1.000
_cell.length_c   1.000
_cell.angle_alpha   90.00
_cell.angle_beta   90.00
_cell.angle_gamma   90.00
#
_symmetry.space_group_name_H-M   'P 1'
#
loop_
_entity.id
_entity.type
_entity.pdbx_description
1 polymer ?
#
loop_
_entity_poly.entity_id
_entity_poly.type
_entity_poly.pdbx_seq_one_letter_code
_entity_poly.pdbx_strand_id
1 'polypeptide(L)'
;MGAALLREAIALRGELDLDSYDRFFPSQDHLPERGFGNLIALPLQGQCRRQRHTTVFVDPPTFEPWPDQFAFLDRVQRLSPVDVRRIIEDLRPVVVGPQARLHRSTLRADPDPPATIRAQLAGMLAIRRAGIPPGLYASLKHLAVLHNPAFHKNERLRMSNHATPRFIRCYAEDLEHLYLPRGVTEAAAALVAEAGSRLEIHDVRSEPPPLEVTFTGALRELQAEAVEELARHELGVLEAPPGAGKTVMGCALIARHATPTLVLVDRRELLDQWRAQLRTHLEIDAGQIGAGKRTQTRAVDIATFQTVVRKQHPDELDGYGLVIIDECHRVAAPTIERTVREVRARRWLGLTATPQRPDGLKEVMVMQCGPIRHRIDQVDDDLVRLLHVHDTQLAVDMPTDGLTRGEVLALLYESIVDNQARTGQVCDDVARALRDGRNCLVLSGRTAHVETLAAGLRDRGFDPLVLHGRLKVTQRRAVHARLAEQRQVLLVATDRYIGEGFDCPRLDTLFLAFPVSASQRIEQYAGRVVRAHPGKDTAEVHDYRDADVPMLKAMHNRRKAGYRKLRFATDPTAASAPRLPLPAASHPPVTHPKAPAERAAPAATTAAVRAWARTAGFAVGERGRLPGEVWQAYRADHT
;
A
#
# COMPACT_ATOMS: atom_id res chain seq x y z
N MET A 1 13.07 -0.92 29.31
CA MET A 1 12.95 -2.03 30.29
C MET A 1 11.54 -2.61 30.31
N GLY A 2 10.49 -1.89 30.75
CA GLY A 2 9.15 -2.46 30.90
C GLY A 2 8.59 -3.13 29.64
N ALA A 3 8.73 -2.51 28.46
CA ALA A 3 8.31 -3.11 27.21
C ALA A 3 9.13 -4.37 26.82
N ALA A 4 10.38 -4.47 27.26
CA ALA A 4 11.21 -5.65 27.05
C ALA A 4 10.78 -6.79 28.01
N LEU A 5 10.57 -6.47 29.29
CA LEU A 5 10.07 -7.43 30.29
C LEU A 5 8.70 -7.99 29.93
N LEU A 6 7.78 -7.14 29.44
CA LEU A 6 6.47 -7.60 28.99
C LEU A 6 6.56 -8.53 27.79
N ARG A 7 7.40 -8.21 26.81
CA ARG A 7 7.61 -9.09 25.64
C ARG A 7 8.18 -10.45 26.06
N GLU A 8 9.12 -10.43 26.99
CA GLU A 8 9.68 -11.67 27.58
C GLU A 8 8.60 -12.48 28.31
N ALA A 9 7.79 -11.83 29.16
CA ALA A 9 6.70 -12.49 29.88
C ALA A 9 5.68 -13.09 28.91
N ILE A 10 5.33 -12.39 27.82
CA ILE A 10 4.43 -12.90 26.78
C ILE A 10 5.05 -14.09 26.04
N ALA A 11 6.36 -14.04 25.76
CA ALA A 11 7.08 -15.14 25.12
C ALA A 11 7.17 -16.38 26.02
N LEU A 12 7.21 -16.21 27.33
CA LEU A 12 7.28 -17.29 28.33
C LEU A 12 5.91 -17.88 28.68
N ARG A 13 4.83 -17.15 28.46
CA ARG A 13 3.47 -17.53 28.85
C ARG A 13 2.57 -17.58 27.63
N GLY A 14 2.37 -18.78 27.09
CA GLY A 14 1.48 -19.00 25.91
C GLY A 14 0.02 -18.62 26.13
N GLU A 15 -0.41 -18.47 27.39
CA GLU A 15 -1.73 -17.99 27.79
C GLU A 15 -1.88 -16.49 27.68
N LEU A 16 -0.77 -15.73 27.73
CA LEU A 16 -0.78 -14.29 27.55
C LEU A 16 -0.72 -13.98 26.06
N ASP A 17 -1.76 -13.33 25.56
CA ASP A 17 -1.75 -12.81 24.21
C ASP A 17 -0.97 -11.50 24.15
N LEU A 18 -0.39 -11.21 22.96
CA LEU A 18 0.22 -9.91 22.69
C LEU A 18 -0.75 -8.73 22.88
N ASP A 19 -2.06 -8.97 22.80
CA ASP A 19 -3.10 -8.00 23.10
C ASP A 19 -3.34 -7.79 24.60
N SER A 20 -2.83 -8.64 25.48
CA SER A 20 -2.84 -8.40 26.92
C SER A 20 -2.05 -7.16 27.31
N TYR A 21 -1.28 -6.61 26.36
CA TYR A 21 -0.51 -5.40 26.46
C TYR A 21 -1.13 -4.27 25.66
N ASP A 22 -2.01 -3.47 26.28
CA ASP A 22 -2.62 -2.30 25.63
C ASP A 22 -1.60 -1.16 25.50
N ARG A 23 -1.06 -0.69 26.61
CA ARG A 23 -0.11 0.42 26.60
C ARG A 23 0.79 0.45 27.82
N PHE A 24 1.96 1.05 27.65
CA PHE A 24 2.93 1.28 28.69
C PHE A 24 2.95 2.76 29.07
N PHE A 25 2.89 3.05 30.37
CA PHE A 25 2.96 4.43 30.87
C PHE A 25 4.32 4.73 31.51
N PRO A 26 4.89 5.93 31.28
CA PRO A 26 4.39 6.94 30.33
C PRO A 26 4.62 6.52 28.87
N SER A 27 3.64 6.80 27.99
CA SER A 27 3.78 6.55 26.56
C SER A 27 4.51 7.67 25.81
N GLN A 28 5.02 8.66 26.52
CA GLN A 28 5.74 9.83 26.01
C GLN A 28 7.12 9.92 26.62
N ASP A 29 8.14 10.13 25.80
CA ASP A 29 9.51 10.35 26.26
C ASP A 29 9.74 11.78 26.79
N HIS A 30 8.89 12.74 26.38
CA HIS A 30 8.97 14.14 26.77
C HIS A 30 7.61 14.71 27.14
N LEU A 31 7.59 15.57 28.17
CA LEU A 31 6.41 16.33 28.54
C LEU A 31 6.19 17.46 27.52
N PRO A 32 4.97 17.65 26.95
CA PRO A 32 4.68 18.79 26.09
C PRO A 32 4.88 20.12 26.85
N GLU A 33 5.40 21.15 26.18
CA GLU A 33 5.60 22.48 26.79
C GLU A 33 4.31 23.11 27.36
N ARG A 34 3.16 22.75 26.78
CA ARG A 34 1.83 23.18 27.24
C ARG A 34 0.92 21.95 27.30
N GLY A 35 0.86 21.31 28.46
CA GLY A 35 -0.06 20.19 28.66
C GLY A 35 0.39 19.28 29.81
N PHE A 36 -0.55 18.47 30.26
CA PHE A 36 -0.27 17.39 31.21
C PHE A 36 0.25 16.19 30.43
N GLY A 37 1.26 15.54 30.98
CA GLY A 37 1.70 14.22 30.48
C GLY A 37 0.60 13.18 30.66
N ASN A 38 0.91 11.93 30.31
CA ASN A 38 -0.01 10.83 30.57
C ASN A 38 -0.32 10.72 32.06
N LEU A 39 -1.61 10.80 32.39
CA LEU A 39 -2.07 10.63 33.76
C LEU A 39 -2.12 9.13 34.09
N ILE A 40 -1.44 8.75 35.16
CA ILE A 40 -1.50 7.41 35.75
C ILE A 40 -2.27 7.54 37.06
N ALA A 41 -3.30 6.70 37.24
CA ALA A 41 -3.93 6.55 38.54
C ALA A 41 -2.90 5.97 39.51
N LEU A 42 -2.51 6.77 40.49
CA LEU A 42 -1.58 6.29 41.55
C LEU A 42 -2.26 5.19 42.36
N PRO A 43 -1.52 4.11 42.72
CA PRO A 43 -2.03 3.16 43.69
C PRO A 43 -2.37 3.85 45.01
N LEU A 44 -3.26 3.25 45.78
CA LEU A 44 -3.67 3.73 47.10
C LEU A 44 -4.41 5.06 47.14
N GLN A 45 -5.04 5.48 46.05
CA GLN A 45 -5.88 6.69 46.04
C GLN A 45 -6.98 6.64 47.10
N GLY A 46 -7.02 7.64 47.98
CA GLY A 46 -7.90 7.65 49.15
C GLY A 46 -9.41 7.64 48.77
N GLN A 47 -9.81 8.27 47.66
CA GLN A 47 -11.20 8.24 47.20
C GLN A 47 -11.62 6.86 46.70
N CYS A 48 -10.78 6.20 45.89
CA CYS A 48 -11.03 4.83 45.40
C CYS A 48 -11.07 3.83 46.56
N ARG A 49 -10.19 3.97 47.56
CA ARG A 49 -10.18 3.14 48.75
C ARG A 49 -11.47 3.27 49.56
N ARG A 50 -12.04 4.45 49.72
CA ARG A 50 -13.34 4.68 50.38
C ARG A 50 -14.50 4.06 49.64
N GLN A 51 -14.42 3.95 48.32
CA GLN A 51 -15.45 3.36 47.44
C GLN A 51 -15.25 1.84 47.22
N ARG A 52 -14.25 1.21 47.86
CA ARG A 52 -13.85 -0.18 47.66
C ARG A 52 -13.41 -0.50 46.21
N HIS A 53 -13.12 0.49 45.40
CA HIS A 53 -12.50 0.37 44.08
C HIS A 53 -11.02 0.73 44.21
N THR A 54 -10.23 -0.20 44.74
CA THR A 54 -8.85 0.14 45.14
C THR A 54 -7.82 -0.46 44.22
N THR A 55 -6.86 0.36 43.81
CA THR A 55 -5.57 -0.10 43.33
C THR A 55 -4.66 -0.35 44.56
N VAL A 56 -4.44 -1.60 44.89
CA VAL A 56 -3.60 -2.04 46.00
C VAL A 56 -2.48 -2.93 45.49
N PHE A 57 -1.39 -3.01 46.23
CA PHE A 57 -0.33 -3.98 45.99
C PHE A 57 -0.79 -5.34 46.52
N VAL A 58 -0.65 -6.37 45.68
CA VAL A 58 -1.01 -7.75 46.00
C VAL A 58 0.23 -8.62 46.07
N ASP A 59 0.15 -9.68 46.84
CA ASP A 59 1.17 -10.74 46.85
C ASP A 59 1.09 -11.52 45.53
N PRO A 60 2.17 -11.61 44.71
CA PRO A 60 2.13 -12.23 43.40
C PRO A 60 1.68 -13.68 43.37
N PRO A 61 2.05 -14.56 44.33
CA PRO A 61 1.58 -15.94 44.36
C PRO A 61 0.12 -16.13 44.71
N THR A 62 -0.42 -15.31 45.62
CA THR A 62 -1.79 -15.50 46.16
C THR A 62 -2.79 -14.52 45.59
N PHE A 63 -2.34 -13.43 44.98
CA PHE A 63 -3.15 -12.29 44.55
C PHE A 63 -3.92 -11.60 45.69
N GLU A 64 -3.56 -11.87 46.95
CA GLU A 64 -4.17 -11.20 48.07
C GLU A 64 -3.52 -9.85 48.35
N PRO A 65 -4.28 -8.84 48.76
CA PRO A 65 -3.73 -7.54 49.12
C PRO A 65 -2.75 -7.64 50.32
N TRP A 66 -1.58 -7.03 50.20
CA TRP A 66 -0.68 -6.90 51.33
C TRP A 66 -1.38 -6.22 52.52
N PRO A 67 -1.32 -6.76 53.73
CA PRO A 67 -1.99 -6.17 54.89
C PRO A 67 -1.62 -4.74 55.18
N ASP A 68 -0.32 -4.44 55.09
CA ASP A 68 0.23 -3.07 55.19
C ASP A 68 0.88 -2.68 53.87
N GLN A 69 0.16 -1.86 53.13
CA GLN A 69 0.53 -1.39 51.77
C GLN A 69 1.73 -0.42 51.83
N PHE A 70 1.88 0.36 52.90
CA PHE A 70 2.97 1.32 53.03
C PHE A 70 4.24 0.64 53.51
N ALA A 71 4.16 -0.30 54.41
CA ALA A 71 5.28 -1.14 54.79
C ALA A 71 5.82 -1.97 53.63
N PHE A 72 4.91 -2.43 52.70
CA PHE A 72 5.34 -3.04 51.46
C PHE A 72 6.13 -2.07 50.60
N LEU A 73 5.62 -0.85 50.35
CA LEU A 73 6.28 0.17 49.52
C LEU A 73 7.66 0.56 50.05
N ASP A 74 7.81 0.64 51.37
CA ASP A 74 9.08 0.96 52.04
C ASP A 74 10.14 -0.12 51.81
N ARG A 75 9.73 -1.36 51.66
CA ARG A 75 10.60 -2.52 51.40
C ARG A 75 10.91 -2.75 49.91
N VAL A 76 10.18 -2.11 48.99
CA VAL A 76 10.41 -2.31 47.55
C VAL A 76 11.80 -1.81 47.16
N GLN A 77 12.62 -2.72 46.67
CA GLN A 77 13.96 -2.39 46.20
C GLN A 77 13.88 -1.55 44.91
N ARG A 78 14.54 -0.38 44.96
CA ARG A 78 14.66 0.47 43.77
C ARG A 78 15.77 -0.05 42.87
N LEU A 79 15.45 -0.24 41.59
CA LEU A 79 16.47 -0.58 40.60
C LEU A 79 17.31 0.65 40.26
N SER A 80 18.63 0.50 40.30
CA SER A 80 19.54 1.54 39.83
C SER A 80 19.55 1.61 38.29
N PRO A 81 19.95 2.73 37.67
CA PRO A 81 20.15 2.81 36.22
C PRO A 81 21.12 1.76 35.67
N VAL A 82 22.04 1.26 36.46
CA VAL A 82 22.97 0.19 36.10
C VAL A 82 22.26 -1.15 36.06
N ASP A 83 21.44 -1.46 37.06
CA ASP A 83 20.64 -2.69 37.11
C ASP A 83 19.66 -2.73 35.94
N VAL A 84 19.02 -1.59 35.64
CA VAL A 84 18.12 -1.45 34.50
C VAL A 84 18.83 -1.76 33.17
N ARG A 85 20.05 -1.24 32.96
CA ARG A 85 20.84 -1.53 31.74
C ARG A 85 21.22 -2.99 31.67
N ARG A 86 21.71 -3.58 32.75
CA ARG A 86 22.05 -5.02 32.81
C ARG A 86 20.84 -5.89 32.47
N ILE A 87 19.68 -5.62 33.06
CA ILE A 87 18.43 -6.35 32.75
C ILE A 87 18.06 -6.22 31.28
N ILE A 88 18.22 -5.02 30.68
CA ILE A 88 17.92 -4.81 29.25
C ILE A 88 18.90 -5.58 28.35
N GLU A 89 20.17 -5.63 28.71
CA GLU A 89 21.22 -6.35 27.98
C GLU A 89 21.00 -7.88 28.03
N ASP A 90 20.53 -8.37 29.18
CA ASP A 90 20.19 -9.80 29.38
C ASP A 90 18.88 -10.21 28.66
N LEU A 91 17.95 -9.25 28.47
CA LEU A 91 16.69 -9.48 27.77
C LEU A 91 16.90 -9.42 26.25
N ARG A 92 16.74 -10.56 25.58
CA ARG A 92 16.75 -10.60 24.12
C ARG A 92 15.41 -10.10 23.56
N PRO A 93 15.43 -9.27 22.50
CA PRO A 93 14.18 -8.85 21.87
C PRO A 93 13.45 -10.06 21.27
N VAL A 94 12.18 -10.20 21.60
CA VAL A 94 11.30 -11.18 20.93
C VAL A 94 11.11 -10.73 19.50
N VAL A 95 11.51 -11.59 18.56
CA VAL A 95 11.33 -11.38 17.12
C VAL A 95 9.95 -11.90 16.74
N VAL A 96 9.14 -11.05 16.14
CA VAL A 96 7.83 -11.42 15.56
C VAL A 96 7.90 -11.43 14.04
N GLY A 97 7.00 -12.19 13.40
CA GLY A 97 6.94 -12.35 11.95
C GLY A 97 7.57 -13.65 11.47
N PRO A 98 7.65 -13.88 10.15
CA PRO A 98 8.14 -15.13 9.57
C PRO A 98 9.56 -15.54 9.98
N GLN A 99 10.31 -14.64 10.60
CA GLN A 99 11.67 -14.86 11.10
C GLN A 99 11.71 -15.09 12.62
N ALA A 100 10.56 -15.28 13.29
CA ALA A 100 10.50 -15.58 14.70
C ALA A 100 11.30 -16.86 15.01
N ARG A 101 11.96 -16.88 16.17
CA ARG A 101 12.76 -18.02 16.64
C ARG A 101 12.38 -18.39 18.05
N LEU A 102 12.68 -19.62 18.45
CA LEU A 102 12.51 -20.05 19.83
C LEU A 102 13.39 -19.20 20.77
N HIS A 103 12.78 -18.79 21.86
CA HIS A 103 13.50 -18.10 22.89
C HIS A 103 14.21 -19.13 23.80
N ARG A 104 15.51 -18.99 24.04
CA ARG A 104 16.30 -19.99 24.79
C ARG A 104 15.82 -20.18 26.24
N SER A 105 15.20 -19.17 26.85
CA SER A 105 14.63 -19.29 28.19
C SER A 105 13.37 -20.17 28.22
N THR A 106 12.61 -20.23 27.11
CA THR A 106 11.42 -21.10 27.01
C THR A 106 11.82 -22.56 27.00
N LEU A 107 12.92 -22.92 26.32
CA LEU A 107 13.44 -24.30 26.27
C LEU A 107 13.87 -24.87 27.63
N ARG A 108 14.13 -24.00 28.63
CA ARG A 108 14.58 -24.43 29.97
C ARG A 108 13.43 -24.51 30.98
N ALA A 109 12.32 -23.85 30.73
CA ALA A 109 11.20 -23.73 31.67
C ALA A 109 9.97 -24.56 31.27
N ASP A 110 9.88 -24.92 30.00
CA ASP A 110 8.74 -25.67 29.46
C ASP A 110 8.97 -27.20 29.59
N PRO A 111 7.89 -27.99 29.72
CA PRO A 111 7.96 -29.44 29.56
C PRO A 111 8.38 -29.80 28.13
N ASP A 112 8.97 -30.99 27.94
CA ASP A 112 9.34 -31.48 26.62
C ASP A 112 8.08 -31.59 25.73
N PRO A 113 8.16 -31.15 24.47
CA PRO A 113 7.06 -31.32 23.54
C PRO A 113 6.88 -32.81 23.16
N PRO A 114 5.69 -33.24 22.70
CA PRO A 114 5.52 -34.57 22.17
C PRO A 114 6.45 -34.83 21.00
N ALA A 115 6.91 -36.08 20.82
CA ALA A 115 7.84 -36.42 19.74
C ALA A 115 7.32 -36.02 18.35
N THR A 116 6.00 -35.98 18.19
CA THR A 116 5.34 -35.59 16.94
C THR A 116 4.17 -34.66 17.24
N ILE A 117 4.15 -33.50 16.58
CA ILE A 117 3.05 -32.55 16.55
C ILE A 117 2.34 -32.71 15.20
N ARG A 118 1.02 -32.94 15.23
CA ARG A 118 0.23 -33.11 14.01
C ARG A 118 -0.34 -31.79 13.51
N ALA A 119 -0.32 -31.63 12.22
CA ALA A 119 -0.90 -30.48 11.53
C ALA A 119 -1.60 -30.89 10.23
N GLN A 120 -2.55 -30.09 9.81
CA GLN A 120 -3.22 -30.22 8.51
C GLN A 120 -2.96 -28.94 7.69
N LEU A 121 -2.51 -29.11 6.44
CA LEU A 121 -2.29 -28.00 5.52
C LEU A 121 -3.43 -27.94 4.50
N ALA A 122 -4.21 -26.87 4.59
CA ALA A 122 -5.29 -26.54 3.66
C ALA A 122 -5.05 -25.10 3.14
N GLY A 123 -6.00 -24.20 3.27
CA GLY A 123 -5.79 -22.76 3.07
C GLY A 123 -4.84 -22.16 4.11
N MET A 124 -4.88 -22.69 5.33
CA MET A 124 -3.96 -22.40 6.44
C MET A 124 -3.33 -23.68 6.97
N LEU A 125 -2.27 -23.55 7.74
CA LEU A 125 -1.64 -24.64 8.49
C LEU A 125 -2.35 -24.75 9.85
N ALA A 126 -3.20 -25.76 10.05
CA ALA A 126 -3.89 -26.05 11.29
C ALA A 126 -3.05 -26.98 12.16
N ILE A 127 -2.41 -26.48 13.20
CA ILE A 127 -1.56 -27.22 14.14
C ILE A 127 -2.39 -27.62 15.34
N ARG A 128 -2.41 -28.92 15.70
CA ARG A 128 -3.13 -29.41 16.86
C ARG A 128 -2.47 -28.92 18.15
N ARG A 129 -3.24 -28.26 19.03
CA ARG A 129 -2.72 -27.62 20.27
C ARG A 129 -2.32 -28.61 21.36
N ALA A 130 -2.94 -29.80 21.38
CA ALA A 130 -2.77 -30.74 22.47
C ALA A 130 -1.29 -31.13 22.67
N GLY A 131 -0.79 -30.92 23.88
CA GLY A 131 0.58 -31.27 24.28
C GLY A 131 1.67 -30.32 23.83
N ILE A 132 1.36 -29.21 23.14
CA ILE A 132 2.36 -28.20 22.79
C ILE A 132 2.71 -27.39 24.04
N PRO A 133 4.02 -27.29 24.42
CA PRO A 133 4.44 -26.45 25.52
C PRO A 133 4.11 -24.96 25.32
N PRO A 134 3.79 -24.21 26.38
CA PRO A 134 3.37 -22.82 26.28
C PRO A 134 4.32 -21.92 25.49
N GLY A 135 5.63 -22.05 25.69
CA GLY A 135 6.62 -21.23 24.99
C GLY A 135 6.77 -21.57 23.51
N LEU A 136 6.68 -22.87 23.14
CA LEU A 136 6.63 -23.26 21.73
C LEU A 136 5.35 -22.75 21.07
N TYR A 137 4.21 -22.85 21.77
CA TYR A 137 2.93 -22.34 21.30
C TYR A 137 2.97 -20.82 21.05
N ALA A 138 3.52 -20.06 22.00
CA ALA A 138 3.72 -18.61 21.84
C ALA A 138 4.64 -18.29 20.64
N SER A 139 5.74 -19.04 20.48
CA SER A 139 6.68 -18.85 19.37
C SER A 139 6.04 -19.15 18.01
N LEU A 140 5.19 -20.16 17.92
CA LEU A 140 4.41 -20.46 16.70
C LEU A 140 3.44 -19.32 16.37
N LYS A 141 2.73 -18.78 17.37
CA LYS A 141 1.87 -17.59 17.18
C LYS A 141 2.67 -16.39 16.68
N HIS A 142 3.88 -16.16 17.19
CA HIS A 142 4.73 -15.04 16.82
C HIS A 142 5.15 -15.06 15.35
N LEU A 143 5.21 -16.24 14.69
CA LEU A 143 5.44 -16.33 13.24
C LEU A 143 4.40 -15.56 12.41
N ALA A 144 3.17 -15.47 12.91
CA ALA A 144 2.04 -14.84 12.23
C ALA A 144 1.58 -13.54 12.90
N VAL A 145 2.50 -12.83 13.56
CA VAL A 145 2.26 -11.53 14.20
C VAL A 145 3.22 -10.50 13.64
N LEU A 146 2.73 -9.28 13.45
CA LEU A 146 3.54 -8.15 12.97
C LEU A 146 3.31 -6.92 13.83
N HIS A 147 4.34 -6.08 13.96
CA HIS A 147 4.18 -4.74 14.49
C HIS A 147 3.28 -3.92 13.57
N ASN A 148 2.30 -3.22 14.15
CA ASN A 148 1.41 -2.35 13.38
C ASN A 148 2.07 -0.98 13.15
N PRO A 149 2.48 -0.65 11.92
CA PRO A 149 3.14 0.62 11.64
C PRO A 149 2.23 1.84 11.87
N ALA A 150 0.90 1.66 11.73
CA ALA A 150 -0.06 2.72 12.02
C ALA A 150 -0.07 3.08 13.50
N PHE A 151 0.06 2.09 14.40
CA PHE A 151 0.18 2.32 15.83
C PHE A 151 1.40 3.20 16.15
N HIS A 152 2.57 2.82 15.66
CA HIS A 152 3.81 3.57 15.89
C HIS A 152 3.83 4.95 15.20
N LYS A 153 3.13 5.09 14.08
CA LYS A 153 2.94 6.38 13.43
C LYS A 153 2.07 7.30 14.30
N ASN A 154 0.98 6.79 14.84
CA ASN A 154 0.09 7.54 15.73
C ASN A 154 0.82 7.95 17.01
N GLU A 155 1.64 7.04 17.62
CA GLU A 155 2.48 7.38 18.78
C GLU A 155 3.40 8.58 18.47
N ARG A 156 4.13 8.53 17.34
CA ARG A 156 5.02 9.63 16.91
C ARG A 156 4.28 10.94 16.64
N LEU A 157 3.05 10.85 16.13
CA LEU A 157 2.20 12.00 15.85
C LEU A 157 1.35 12.43 17.04
N ARG A 158 1.48 11.75 18.21
CA ARG A 158 0.70 11.98 19.43
C ARG A 158 -0.82 11.88 19.18
N MET A 159 -1.21 11.01 18.25
CA MET A 159 -2.61 10.69 17.96
C MET A 159 -3.09 9.54 18.83
N SER A 160 -4.42 9.45 19.05
CA SER A 160 -5.02 8.35 19.80
C SER A 160 -4.87 7.01 19.06
N ASN A 161 -4.52 5.97 19.81
CA ASN A 161 -4.43 4.58 19.33
C ASN A 161 -5.63 3.72 19.77
N HIS A 162 -6.70 4.32 20.29
CA HIS A 162 -7.85 3.59 20.84
C HIS A 162 -8.42 2.49 19.90
N ALA A 163 -8.42 2.75 18.59
CA ALA A 163 -8.92 1.80 17.58
C ALA A 163 -7.78 1.19 16.72
N THR A 164 -6.53 1.35 17.12
CA THR A 164 -5.37 0.88 16.36
C THR A 164 -4.59 -0.11 17.21
N PRO A 165 -4.71 -1.43 16.97
CA PRO A 165 -3.99 -2.42 17.75
C PRO A 165 -2.48 -2.28 17.51
N ARG A 166 -1.68 -2.59 18.52
CA ARG A 166 -0.21 -2.54 18.45
C ARG A 166 0.36 -3.61 17.51
N PHE A 167 -0.29 -4.76 17.46
CA PHE A 167 0.10 -5.89 16.63
C PHE A 167 -0.98 -6.23 15.63
N ILE A 168 -0.58 -6.66 14.45
CA ILE A 168 -1.44 -7.26 13.45
C ILE A 168 -1.30 -8.77 13.58
N ARG A 169 -2.41 -9.46 13.81
CA ARG A 169 -2.47 -10.92 13.92
C ARG A 169 -2.95 -11.50 12.60
N CYS A 170 -2.13 -12.37 12.02
CA CYS A 170 -2.44 -13.13 10.81
C CYS A 170 -2.74 -14.60 11.12
N TYR A 171 -2.73 -15.01 12.40
CA TYR A 171 -3.16 -16.32 12.85
C TYR A 171 -4.63 -16.30 13.30
N ALA A 172 -5.21 -17.49 13.40
CA ALA A 172 -6.46 -17.73 14.12
C ALA A 172 -6.25 -18.91 15.08
N GLU A 173 -7.09 -19.05 16.10
CA GLU A 173 -7.06 -20.18 17.02
C GLU A 173 -8.46 -20.54 17.49
N ASP A 174 -8.66 -21.81 17.77
CA ASP A 174 -9.79 -22.35 18.48
C ASP A 174 -9.33 -23.25 19.64
N LEU A 175 -10.23 -24.01 20.24
CA LEU A 175 -9.90 -24.88 21.38
C LEU A 175 -8.94 -26.03 21.01
N GLU A 176 -8.91 -26.45 19.74
CA GLU A 176 -8.18 -27.63 19.28
C GLU A 176 -6.98 -27.29 18.42
N HIS A 177 -7.00 -26.17 17.69
CA HIS A 177 -6.01 -25.84 16.66
C HIS A 177 -5.51 -24.41 16.75
N LEU A 178 -4.26 -24.24 16.32
CA LEU A 178 -3.65 -22.98 15.93
C LEU A 178 -3.56 -22.94 14.40
N TYR A 179 -4.15 -21.92 13.78
CA TYR A 179 -4.15 -21.74 12.33
C TYR A 179 -3.11 -20.69 11.93
N LEU A 180 -2.09 -21.11 11.23
CA LEU A 180 -1.04 -20.23 10.72
C LEU A 180 -1.17 -20.03 9.19
N PRO A 181 -0.78 -18.87 8.64
CA PRO A 181 -0.71 -18.68 7.20
C PRO A 181 0.20 -19.70 6.53
N ARG A 182 -0.16 -20.13 5.31
CA ARG A 182 0.60 -21.16 4.55
C ARG A 182 2.06 -20.82 4.32
N GLY A 183 2.39 -19.53 4.16
CA GLY A 183 3.75 -19.08 3.87
C GLY A 183 4.71 -19.18 5.05
N VAL A 184 4.25 -19.48 6.26
CA VAL A 184 5.12 -19.73 7.43
C VAL A 184 5.26 -21.22 7.77
N THR A 185 4.77 -22.12 6.92
CA THR A 185 4.81 -23.58 7.16
C THR A 185 6.24 -24.09 7.38
N GLU A 186 7.20 -23.70 6.55
CA GLU A 186 8.61 -24.06 6.70
C GLU A 186 9.19 -23.52 8.02
N ALA A 187 8.88 -22.28 8.37
CA ALA A 187 9.33 -21.67 9.62
C ALA A 187 8.71 -22.35 10.85
N ALA A 188 7.43 -22.74 10.77
CA ALA A 188 6.78 -23.50 11.84
C ALA A 188 7.40 -24.89 12.03
N ALA A 189 7.72 -25.59 10.94
CA ALA A 189 8.40 -26.88 10.99
C ALA A 189 9.82 -26.74 11.60
N ALA A 190 10.53 -25.67 11.24
CA ALA A 190 11.86 -25.38 11.80
C ALA A 190 11.79 -25.10 13.32
N LEU A 191 10.82 -24.31 13.80
CA LEU A 191 10.62 -24.04 15.23
C LEU A 191 10.29 -25.32 16.00
N VAL A 192 9.43 -26.17 15.45
CA VAL A 192 9.06 -27.45 16.07
C VAL A 192 10.28 -28.36 16.14
N ALA A 193 11.11 -28.40 15.10
CA ALA A 193 12.34 -29.19 15.09
C ALA A 193 13.38 -28.64 16.10
N GLU A 194 13.52 -27.32 16.20
CA GLU A 194 14.40 -26.65 17.21
C GLU A 194 13.97 -26.99 18.64
N ALA A 195 12.67 -27.20 18.87
CA ALA A 195 12.11 -27.63 20.14
C ALA A 195 12.30 -29.14 20.43
N GLY A 196 12.91 -29.90 19.52
CA GLY A 196 13.12 -31.34 19.68
C GLY A 196 11.93 -32.21 19.25
N SER A 197 10.97 -31.66 18.50
CA SER A 197 9.78 -32.38 18.00
C SER A 197 9.77 -32.43 16.47
N ARG A 198 8.87 -33.24 15.88
CA ARG A 198 8.62 -33.32 14.46
C ARG A 198 7.23 -32.81 14.12
N LEU A 199 7.12 -31.88 13.16
CA LEU A 199 5.84 -31.48 12.60
C LEU A 199 5.41 -32.45 11.50
N GLU A 200 4.34 -33.22 11.75
CA GLU A 200 3.75 -34.12 10.76
C GLU A 200 2.57 -33.43 10.09
N ILE A 201 2.74 -33.11 8.79
CA ILE A 201 1.76 -32.35 8.02
C ILE A 201 0.96 -33.28 7.11
N HIS A 202 -0.35 -33.32 7.32
CA HIS A 202 -1.30 -33.92 6.39
C HIS A 202 -1.75 -32.86 5.38
N ASP A 203 -1.36 -32.99 4.13
CA ASP A 203 -1.67 -32.04 3.05
C ASP A 203 -3.03 -32.41 2.43
N VAL A 204 -4.00 -31.49 2.55
CA VAL A 204 -5.37 -31.61 1.99
C VAL A 204 -5.68 -30.46 1.02
N ARG A 205 -4.65 -29.84 0.47
CA ARG A 205 -4.82 -28.78 -0.54
C ARG A 205 -5.33 -29.37 -1.86
N SER A 206 -5.93 -28.50 -2.66
CA SER A 206 -6.56 -28.90 -3.94
C SER A 206 -5.53 -29.45 -4.93
N GLU A 207 -5.76 -30.63 -5.46
CA GLU A 207 -5.04 -31.25 -6.56
C GLU A 207 -6.02 -31.55 -7.72
N PRO A 208 -6.43 -30.51 -8.48
CA PRO A 208 -7.34 -30.70 -9.60
C PRO A 208 -6.65 -31.45 -10.75
N PRO A 209 -7.43 -32.07 -11.67
CA PRO A 209 -6.88 -32.69 -12.87
C PRO A 209 -5.98 -31.73 -13.65
N PRO A 210 -4.94 -32.23 -14.32
CA PRO A 210 -4.05 -31.38 -15.12
C PRO A 210 -4.80 -30.69 -16.25
N LEU A 211 -4.35 -29.47 -16.58
CA LEU A 211 -4.85 -28.66 -17.67
C LEU A 211 -3.98 -28.86 -18.91
N GLU A 212 -4.58 -29.20 -20.04
CA GLU A 212 -3.84 -29.23 -21.31
C GLU A 212 -3.63 -27.79 -21.80
N VAL A 213 -2.40 -27.29 -21.68
CA VAL A 213 -2.02 -25.93 -22.05
C VAL A 213 -0.55 -25.85 -22.43
N THR A 214 -0.26 -25.11 -23.49
CA THR A 214 1.11 -24.90 -23.98
C THR A 214 1.39 -23.41 -24.07
N PHE A 215 2.59 -23.01 -23.64
CA PHE A 215 3.03 -21.63 -23.79
C PHE A 215 3.62 -21.43 -25.20
N THR A 216 3.01 -20.54 -25.97
CA THR A 216 3.38 -20.25 -27.38
C THR A 216 4.29 -19.02 -27.52
N GLY A 217 4.56 -18.32 -26.41
CA GLY A 217 5.44 -17.14 -26.39
C GLY A 217 6.92 -17.47 -26.35
N ALA A 218 7.79 -16.46 -26.51
CA ALA A 218 9.21 -16.54 -26.27
C ALA A 218 9.58 -15.77 -25.00
N LEU A 219 10.34 -16.39 -24.10
CA LEU A 219 10.88 -15.75 -22.91
C LEU A 219 12.27 -15.20 -23.20
N ARG A 220 12.57 -14.01 -22.71
CA ARG A 220 13.93 -13.50 -22.63
C ARG A 220 14.70 -14.27 -21.55
N GLU A 221 16.03 -14.24 -21.59
CA GLU A 221 16.89 -14.98 -20.67
C GLU A 221 16.51 -14.79 -19.20
N LEU A 222 16.47 -13.54 -18.72
CA LEU A 222 16.06 -13.23 -17.35
C LEU A 222 14.63 -13.67 -16.99
N GLN A 223 13.73 -13.72 -17.98
CA GLN A 223 12.38 -14.22 -17.78
C GLN A 223 12.35 -15.74 -17.66
N ALA A 224 13.17 -16.43 -18.47
CA ALA A 224 13.29 -17.88 -18.42
C ALA A 224 13.89 -18.34 -17.09
N GLU A 225 14.95 -17.69 -16.61
CA GLU A 225 15.54 -17.93 -15.29
C GLU A 225 14.50 -17.75 -14.16
N ALA A 226 13.74 -16.65 -14.22
CA ALA A 226 12.69 -16.39 -13.23
C ALA A 226 11.59 -17.45 -13.22
N VAL A 227 11.16 -17.91 -14.40
CA VAL A 227 10.16 -18.97 -14.54
C VAL A 227 10.69 -20.31 -14.01
N GLU A 228 11.91 -20.68 -14.34
CA GLU A 228 12.54 -21.94 -13.86
C GLU A 228 12.71 -21.93 -12.34
N GLU A 229 13.15 -20.82 -11.76
CA GLU A 229 13.29 -20.72 -10.29
C GLU A 229 11.95 -20.79 -9.58
N LEU A 230 10.95 -20.04 -10.06
CA LEU A 230 9.61 -20.03 -9.44
C LEU A 230 8.89 -21.38 -9.58
N ALA A 231 9.10 -22.08 -10.69
CA ALA A 231 8.49 -23.39 -10.94
C ALA A 231 8.93 -24.49 -9.95
N ARG A 232 10.09 -24.33 -9.29
CA ARG A 232 10.61 -25.26 -8.28
C ARG A 232 9.87 -25.15 -6.94
N HIS A 233 9.09 -24.08 -6.74
CA HIS A 233 8.46 -23.75 -5.46
C HIS A 233 6.94 -23.78 -5.55
N GLU A 234 6.30 -24.27 -4.52
CA GLU A 234 4.82 -24.20 -4.41
C GLU A 234 4.35 -22.78 -4.06
N LEU A 235 5.15 -22.06 -3.28
CA LEU A 235 4.87 -20.70 -2.85
C LEU A 235 6.04 -19.78 -3.20
N GLY A 236 5.75 -18.66 -3.84
CA GLY A 236 6.80 -17.70 -4.14
C GLY A 236 6.30 -16.39 -4.70
N VAL A 237 7.13 -15.37 -4.53
CA VAL A 237 6.89 -14.02 -5.08
C VAL A 237 7.98 -13.70 -6.10
N LEU A 238 7.55 -13.20 -7.25
CA LEU A 238 8.40 -12.55 -8.25
C LEU A 238 8.40 -11.04 -8.02
N GLU A 239 9.56 -10.50 -7.69
CA GLU A 239 9.81 -9.08 -7.70
C GLU A 239 10.44 -8.68 -9.04
N ALA A 240 9.73 -7.89 -9.85
CA ALA A 240 10.23 -7.46 -11.15
C ALA A 240 9.70 -6.06 -11.49
N PRO A 241 10.53 -5.17 -12.08
CA PRO A 241 10.14 -3.81 -12.38
C PRO A 241 8.98 -3.77 -13.40
N PRO A 242 8.29 -2.61 -13.53
CA PRO A 242 7.34 -2.40 -14.61
C PRO A 242 8.02 -2.63 -15.97
N GLY A 243 7.34 -3.33 -16.88
CA GLY A 243 7.89 -3.64 -18.20
C GLY A 243 8.72 -4.93 -18.28
N ALA A 244 9.08 -5.57 -17.16
CA ALA A 244 9.82 -6.84 -17.15
C ALA A 244 9.04 -8.04 -17.73
N GLY A 245 7.73 -7.89 -18.01
CA GLY A 245 6.92 -8.98 -18.57
C GLY A 245 6.33 -9.92 -17.51
N LYS A 246 6.02 -9.44 -16.31
CA LYS A 246 5.43 -10.25 -15.22
C LYS A 246 4.24 -11.10 -15.67
N THR A 247 3.33 -10.53 -16.47
CA THR A 247 2.15 -11.24 -16.97
C THR A 247 2.53 -12.38 -17.93
N VAL A 248 3.55 -12.16 -18.79
CA VAL A 248 4.07 -13.19 -19.71
C VAL A 248 4.70 -14.34 -18.92
N MET A 249 5.51 -14.02 -17.90
CA MET A 249 6.08 -15.04 -17.00
C MET A 249 4.98 -15.78 -16.22
N GLY A 250 3.91 -15.09 -15.82
CA GLY A 250 2.72 -15.71 -15.23
C GLY A 250 2.05 -16.69 -16.19
N CYS A 251 1.90 -16.36 -17.48
CA CYS A 251 1.38 -17.27 -18.50
C CYS A 251 2.30 -18.51 -18.67
N ALA A 252 3.61 -18.31 -18.72
CA ALA A 252 4.57 -19.39 -18.82
C ALA A 252 4.49 -20.35 -17.60
N LEU A 253 4.31 -19.81 -16.39
CA LEU A 253 4.13 -20.60 -15.16
C LEU A 253 2.79 -21.36 -15.13
N ILE A 254 1.72 -20.82 -15.71
CA ILE A 254 0.45 -21.56 -15.89
C ILE A 254 0.67 -22.80 -16.75
N ALA A 255 1.34 -22.64 -17.88
CA ALA A 255 1.67 -23.77 -18.76
C ALA A 255 2.64 -24.76 -18.09
N ARG A 256 3.64 -24.26 -17.35
CA ARG A 256 4.64 -25.10 -16.66
C ARG A 256 4.02 -25.96 -15.57
N HIS A 257 3.07 -25.44 -14.81
CA HIS A 257 2.35 -26.18 -13.77
C HIS A 257 1.18 -27.00 -14.34
N ALA A 258 0.67 -26.65 -15.50
CA ALA A 258 -0.41 -27.36 -16.21
C ALA A 258 -1.60 -27.70 -15.30
N THR A 259 -2.09 -26.73 -14.53
CA THR A 259 -3.15 -26.93 -13.53
C THR A 259 -4.20 -25.81 -13.61
N PRO A 260 -5.47 -26.08 -13.30
CA PRO A 260 -6.50 -25.05 -13.17
C PRO A 260 -6.03 -23.87 -12.35
N THR A 261 -6.14 -22.66 -12.91
CA THR A 261 -5.52 -21.45 -12.36
C THR A 261 -6.53 -20.33 -12.11
N LEU A 262 -6.44 -19.71 -10.94
CA LEU A 262 -7.14 -18.48 -10.60
C LEU A 262 -6.19 -17.29 -10.60
N VAL A 263 -6.45 -16.29 -11.43
CA VAL A 263 -5.70 -15.03 -11.44
C VAL A 263 -6.48 -13.96 -10.68
N LEU A 264 -5.88 -13.40 -9.63
CA LEU A 264 -6.47 -12.33 -8.82
C LEU A 264 -5.84 -10.99 -9.19
N VAL A 265 -6.69 -10.02 -9.52
CA VAL A 265 -6.28 -8.66 -9.93
C VAL A 265 -7.03 -7.58 -9.14
N ASP A 266 -6.45 -6.38 -9.05
CA ASP A 266 -7.08 -5.27 -8.32
C ASP A 266 -8.20 -4.59 -9.11
N ARG A 267 -8.07 -4.48 -10.43
CA ARG A 267 -8.94 -3.66 -11.28
C ARG A 267 -9.35 -4.37 -12.56
N ARG A 268 -10.44 -3.84 -13.14
CA ARG A 268 -11.00 -4.35 -14.39
C ARG A 268 -10.02 -4.23 -15.56
N GLU A 269 -9.25 -3.16 -15.63
CA GLU A 269 -8.27 -2.93 -16.68
C GLU A 269 -7.18 -4.02 -16.69
N LEU A 270 -6.72 -4.43 -15.51
CA LEU A 270 -5.78 -5.57 -15.36
C LEU A 270 -6.43 -6.90 -15.76
N LEU A 271 -7.73 -7.08 -15.47
CA LEU A 271 -8.48 -8.26 -15.89
C LEU A 271 -8.50 -8.36 -17.43
N ASP A 272 -8.82 -7.26 -18.11
CA ASP A 272 -8.85 -7.21 -19.58
C ASP A 272 -7.45 -7.43 -20.17
N GLN A 273 -6.39 -6.90 -19.54
CA GLN A 273 -4.99 -7.14 -19.92
C GLN A 273 -4.59 -8.61 -19.76
N TRP A 274 -4.88 -9.23 -18.61
CA TRP A 274 -4.61 -10.65 -18.38
C TRP A 274 -5.32 -11.53 -19.39
N ARG A 275 -6.59 -11.24 -19.68
CA ARG A 275 -7.35 -11.98 -20.72
C ARG A 275 -6.68 -11.91 -22.08
N ALA A 276 -6.21 -10.72 -22.49
CA ALA A 276 -5.52 -10.56 -23.77
C ALA A 276 -4.21 -11.38 -23.79
N GLN A 277 -3.43 -11.35 -22.71
CA GLN A 277 -2.16 -12.10 -22.63
C GLN A 277 -2.36 -13.62 -22.60
N LEU A 278 -3.39 -14.11 -21.88
CA LEU A 278 -3.74 -15.53 -21.85
C LEU A 278 -4.17 -16.03 -23.24
N ARG A 279 -4.94 -15.23 -23.98
CA ARG A 279 -5.30 -15.56 -25.37
C ARG A 279 -4.08 -15.57 -26.28
N THR A 280 -3.17 -14.60 -26.14
CA THR A 280 -1.98 -14.47 -26.99
C THR A 280 -0.96 -15.60 -26.74
N HIS A 281 -0.73 -15.95 -25.46
CA HIS A 281 0.38 -16.83 -25.10
C HIS A 281 -0.03 -18.26 -24.74
N LEU A 282 -1.30 -18.51 -24.46
CA LEU A 282 -1.81 -19.84 -24.08
C LEU A 282 -2.99 -20.29 -24.95
N GLU A 283 -3.48 -19.43 -25.84
CA GLU A 283 -4.69 -19.66 -26.67
C GLU A 283 -5.96 -19.95 -25.84
N ILE A 284 -5.99 -19.46 -24.59
CA ILE A 284 -7.10 -19.68 -23.65
C ILE A 284 -8.03 -18.47 -23.59
N ASP A 285 -9.34 -18.72 -23.77
CA ASP A 285 -10.38 -17.78 -23.41
C ASP A 285 -10.70 -17.90 -21.91
N ALA A 286 -10.03 -17.07 -21.12
CA ALA A 286 -10.16 -17.09 -19.67
C ALA A 286 -11.58 -16.71 -19.21
N GLY A 287 -12.09 -17.46 -18.23
CA GLY A 287 -13.31 -17.13 -17.54
C GLY A 287 -13.19 -15.85 -16.72
N GLN A 288 -14.34 -15.30 -16.32
CA GLN A 288 -14.37 -14.06 -15.53
C GLN A 288 -15.27 -14.23 -14.31
N ILE A 289 -14.73 -13.86 -13.14
CA ILE A 289 -15.49 -13.82 -11.90
C ILE A 289 -15.51 -12.36 -11.41
N GLY A 290 -16.64 -11.68 -11.65
CA GLY A 290 -16.81 -10.28 -11.24
C GLY A 290 -16.83 -9.26 -12.36
N ALA A 291 -16.81 -7.97 -12.00
CA ALA A 291 -16.95 -6.84 -12.93
C ALA A 291 -18.21 -6.94 -13.84
N GLY A 292 -19.32 -7.47 -13.27
CA GLY A 292 -20.61 -7.60 -13.97
C GLY A 292 -20.77 -8.85 -14.83
N LYS A 293 -19.79 -9.78 -14.82
CA LYS A 293 -19.87 -11.07 -15.54
C LYS A 293 -19.51 -12.22 -14.62
N ARG A 294 -20.11 -13.38 -14.88
CA ARG A 294 -19.78 -14.65 -14.23
C ARG A 294 -19.75 -15.75 -15.29
N THR A 295 -18.58 -15.94 -15.87
CA THR A 295 -18.33 -16.97 -16.89
C THR A 295 -17.15 -17.82 -16.44
N GLN A 296 -17.33 -18.52 -15.31
CA GLN A 296 -16.29 -19.36 -14.73
C GLN A 296 -16.09 -20.61 -15.59
N THR A 297 -14.86 -20.89 -16.00
CA THR A 297 -14.48 -22.04 -16.83
C THR A 297 -13.89 -23.18 -16.02
N ARG A 298 -13.34 -22.90 -14.84
CA ARG A 298 -12.57 -23.84 -14.01
C ARG A 298 -11.26 -24.32 -14.66
N ALA A 299 -10.89 -23.74 -15.80
CA ALA A 299 -9.58 -23.93 -16.43
C ALA A 299 -8.64 -22.79 -16.02
N VAL A 300 -8.82 -21.62 -16.60
CA VAL A 300 -8.15 -20.39 -16.18
C VAL A 300 -9.21 -19.30 -16.01
N ASP A 301 -9.33 -18.81 -14.80
CA ASP A 301 -10.33 -17.78 -14.47
C ASP A 301 -9.64 -16.56 -13.86
N ILE A 302 -10.17 -15.37 -14.18
CA ILE A 302 -9.66 -14.10 -13.65
C ILE A 302 -10.72 -13.48 -12.75
N ALA A 303 -10.33 -13.09 -11.54
CA ALA A 303 -11.22 -12.44 -10.58
C ALA A 303 -10.64 -11.12 -10.06
N THR A 304 -11.51 -10.16 -9.73
CA THR A 304 -11.06 -8.97 -9.00
C THR A 304 -11.15 -9.19 -7.49
N PHE A 305 -10.22 -8.62 -6.71
CA PHE A 305 -10.25 -8.72 -5.24
C PHE A 305 -11.59 -8.29 -4.66
N GLN A 306 -12.20 -7.20 -5.17
CA GLN A 306 -13.49 -6.71 -4.68
C GLN A 306 -14.60 -7.74 -4.84
N THR A 307 -14.54 -8.54 -5.90
CA THR A 307 -15.52 -9.61 -6.12
C THR A 307 -15.29 -10.76 -5.16
N VAL A 308 -14.05 -11.18 -4.99
CA VAL A 308 -13.67 -12.28 -4.10
C VAL A 308 -14.04 -11.94 -2.64
N VAL A 309 -13.74 -10.70 -2.20
CA VAL A 309 -14.08 -10.23 -0.84
C VAL A 309 -15.60 -10.14 -0.59
N ARG A 310 -16.39 -9.78 -1.62
CA ARG A 310 -17.86 -9.70 -1.49
C ARG A 310 -18.54 -11.07 -1.45
N LYS A 311 -17.88 -12.09 -1.98
CA LYS A 311 -18.38 -13.44 -1.98
C LYS A 311 -18.01 -14.10 -0.65
N GLN A 312 -19.01 -14.36 0.18
CA GLN A 312 -18.83 -15.00 1.48
C GLN A 312 -18.65 -16.54 1.40
N HIS A 313 -18.46 -17.08 0.18
CA HIS A 313 -18.33 -18.51 -0.06
C HIS A 313 -16.95 -18.86 -0.62
N PRO A 314 -16.00 -19.26 0.24
CA PRO A 314 -14.66 -19.73 -0.17
C PRO A 314 -14.72 -20.92 -1.14
N ASP A 315 -15.72 -21.80 -1.00
CA ASP A 315 -15.92 -22.99 -1.84
C ASP A 315 -16.00 -22.67 -3.35
N GLU A 316 -16.43 -21.46 -3.72
CA GLU A 316 -16.45 -21.04 -5.12
C GLU A 316 -15.05 -20.83 -5.69
N LEU A 317 -14.05 -20.63 -4.84
CA LEU A 317 -12.65 -20.46 -5.18
C LEU A 317 -11.84 -21.75 -5.01
N ASP A 318 -12.43 -22.83 -4.55
CA ASP A 318 -11.82 -24.15 -4.47
C ASP A 318 -11.77 -24.81 -5.86
N GLY A 319 -10.86 -25.76 -6.02
CA GLY A 319 -10.68 -26.51 -7.27
C GLY A 319 -9.67 -25.91 -8.23
N TYR A 320 -8.93 -24.86 -7.82
CA TYR A 320 -7.74 -24.38 -8.53
C TYR A 320 -6.48 -24.96 -7.87
N GLY A 321 -5.54 -25.41 -8.70
CA GLY A 321 -4.23 -25.88 -8.25
C GLY A 321 -3.20 -24.76 -8.12
N LEU A 322 -3.39 -23.65 -8.85
CA LEU A 322 -2.54 -22.47 -8.83
C LEU A 322 -3.37 -21.19 -8.63
N VAL A 323 -2.90 -20.33 -7.74
CA VAL A 323 -3.40 -18.94 -7.61
C VAL A 323 -2.28 -17.98 -7.97
N ILE A 324 -2.53 -17.10 -8.92
CA ILE A 324 -1.63 -16.00 -9.27
C ILE A 324 -2.23 -14.70 -8.74
N ILE A 325 -1.44 -13.94 -7.99
CA ILE A 325 -1.85 -12.64 -7.47
C ILE A 325 -1.02 -11.55 -8.13
N ASP A 326 -1.64 -10.80 -9.02
CA ASP A 326 -1.01 -9.62 -9.59
C ASP A 326 -1.08 -8.44 -8.62
N GLU A 327 0.03 -7.69 -8.52
CA GLU A 327 0.27 -6.68 -7.49
C GLU A 327 0.02 -7.23 -6.07
N CYS A 328 0.67 -8.35 -5.77
CA CYS A 328 0.44 -9.13 -4.54
C CYS A 328 0.69 -8.35 -3.23
N HIS A 329 1.35 -7.18 -3.28
CA HIS A 329 1.44 -6.28 -2.16
C HIS A 329 0.05 -5.82 -1.63
N ARG A 330 -1.02 -5.95 -2.43
CA ARG A 330 -2.41 -5.65 -2.06
C ARG A 330 -3.00 -6.64 -1.05
N VAL A 331 -2.47 -7.86 -0.99
CA VAL A 331 -2.95 -8.91 -0.06
C VAL A 331 -2.85 -8.48 1.40
N ALA A 332 -1.97 -7.56 1.72
CA ALA A 332 -1.84 -7.02 3.07
C ALA A 332 -3.05 -6.17 3.56
N ALA A 333 -4.07 -5.94 2.72
CA ALA A 333 -5.33 -5.36 3.18
C ALA A 333 -6.12 -6.44 3.97
N PRO A 334 -6.59 -6.16 5.21
CA PRO A 334 -7.17 -7.18 6.09
C PRO A 334 -8.35 -7.95 5.51
N THR A 335 -9.17 -7.29 4.68
CA THR A 335 -10.32 -7.92 4.02
C THR A 335 -9.90 -8.89 2.92
N ILE A 336 -8.85 -8.56 2.17
CA ILE A 336 -8.29 -9.40 1.11
C ILE A 336 -7.58 -10.59 1.73
N GLU A 337 -6.73 -10.35 2.74
CA GLU A 337 -6.00 -11.38 3.46
C GLU A 337 -6.94 -12.44 4.01
N ARG A 338 -8.02 -12.04 4.70
CA ARG A 338 -9.00 -12.96 5.27
C ARG A 338 -9.66 -13.86 4.23
N THR A 339 -9.92 -13.35 3.02
CA THR A 339 -10.54 -14.15 1.95
C THR A 339 -9.54 -15.07 1.28
N VAL A 340 -8.32 -14.59 1.03
CA VAL A 340 -7.27 -15.34 0.34
C VAL A 340 -6.77 -16.53 1.18
N ARG A 341 -6.71 -16.38 2.50
CA ARG A 341 -6.24 -17.45 3.40
C ARG A 341 -7.14 -18.70 3.40
N GLU A 342 -8.41 -18.58 3.03
CA GLU A 342 -9.36 -19.71 2.99
C GLU A 342 -9.17 -20.59 1.74
N VAL A 343 -8.55 -20.07 0.67
CA VAL A 343 -8.40 -20.78 -0.61
C VAL A 343 -7.38 -21.91 -0.50
N ARG A 344 -7.76 -23.12 -0.89
CA ARG A 344 -6.98 -24.37 -0.70
C ARG A 344 -6.03 -24.70 -1.85
N ALA A 345 -5.77 -23.78 -2.75
CA ALA A 345 -4.84 -24.02 -3.86
C ALA A 345 -3.44 -24.41 -3.34
N ARG A 346 -2.81 -25.39 -4.00
CA ARG A 346 -1.49 -25.89 -3.63
C ARG A 346 -0.39 -24.89 -3.94
N ARG A 347 -0.48 -24.21 -5.11
CA ARG A 347 0.56 -23.29 -5.59
C ARG A 347 0.09 -21.85 -5.55
N TRP A 348 1.00 -20.97 -5.14
CA TRP A 348 0.74 -19.54 -5.05
C TRP A 348 1.91 -18.74 -5.64
N LEU A 349 1.58 -17.90 -6.61
CA LEU A 349 2.52 -17.00 -7.25
C LEU A 349 2.10 -15.55 -7.01
N GLY A 350 2.91 -14.80 -6.29
CA GLY A 350 2.77 -13.35 -6.16
C GLY A 350 3.61 -12.63 -7.21
N LEU A 351 3.02 -11.68 -7.92
CA LEU A 351 3.71 -10.80 -8.86
C LEU A 351 3.68 -9.38 -8.30
N THR A 352 4.82 -8.70 -8.23
CA THR A 352 4.87 -7.30 -7.79
C THR A 352 6.06 -6.56 -8.37
N ALA A 353 5.89 -5.26 -8.62
CA ALA A 353 6.99 -4.37 -8.96
C ALA A 353 7.68 -3.81 -7.71
N THR A 354 6.97 -3.72 -6.61
CA THR A 354 7.43 -3.10 -5.36
C THR A 354 6.90 -3.86 -4.15
N PRO A 355 7.67 -4.82 -3.61
CA PRO A 355 7.26 -5.54 -2.41
C PRO A 355 7.30 -4.66 -1.16
N GLN A 356 8.05 -3.54 -1.22
CA GLN A 356 8.12 -2.59 -0.12
C GLN A 356 6.86 -1.71 -0.10
N ARG A 357 6.14 -1.77 0.99
CA ARG A 357 4.98 -0.91 1.26
C ARG A 357 5.38 0.22 2.20
N PRO A 358 4.85 1.45 2.01
CA PRO A 358 5.06 2.55 2.94
C PRO A 358 4.55 2.27 4.36
N ASP A 359 3.60 1.34 4.47
CA ASP A 359 3.00 0.91 5.74
C ASP A 359 3.73 -0.26 6.41
N GLY A 360 4.83 -0.79 5.82
CA GLY A 360 5.65 -1.83 6.42
C GLY A 360 5.01 -3.23 6.49
N LEU A 361 3.90 -3.48 5.80
CA LEU A 361 3.15 -4.74 5.84
C LEU A 361 3.60 -5.76 4.77
N LYS A 362 4.87 -5.74 4.38
CA LYS A 362 5.45 -6.68 3.41
C LYS A 362 5.31 -8.14 3.86
N GLU A 363 5.49 -8.38 5.15
CA GLU A 363 5.48 -9.73 5.73
C GLU A 363 4.11 -10.42 5.57
N VAL A 364 3.00 -9.66 5.54
CA VAL A 364 1.66 -10.24 5.28
C VAL A 364 1.60 -10.88 3.89
N MET A 365 2.23 -10.23 2.89
CA MET A 365 2.36 -10.79 1.55
C MET A 365 3.15 -12.10 1.57
N VAL A 366 4.28 -12.13 2.29
CA VAL A 366 5.10 -13.34 2.45
C VAL A 366 4.34 -14.45 3.16
N MET A 367 3.56 -14.14 4.18
CA MET A 367 2.72 -15.11 4.89
C MET A 367 1.67 -15.78 4.00
N GLN A 368 1.19 -15.10 2.95
CA GLN A 368 0.16 -15.64 2.05
C GLN A 368 0.73 -16.24 0.77
N CYS A 369 1.70 -15.59 0.14
CA CYS A 369 2.25 -15.97 -1.16
C CYS A 369 3.59 -16.73 -1.06
N GLY A 370 4.20 -16.78 0.11
CA GLY A 370 5.55 -17.28 0.29
C GLY A 370 6.63 -16.19 0.13
N PRO A 371 7.90 -16.55 0.32
CA PRO A 371 9.03 -15.62 0.22
C PRO A 371 9.28 -15.16 -1.22
N ILE A 372 10.06 -14.07 -1.37
CA ILE A 372 10.54 -13.64 -2.68
C ILE A 372 11.56 -14.69 -3.15
N ARG A 373 11.21 -15.45 -4.18
CA ARG A 373 12.04 -16.51 -4.74
C ARG A 373 12.96 -15.99 -5.85
N HIS A 374 12.49 -15.02 -6.61
CA HIS A 374 13.30 -14.41 -7.67
C HIS A 374 13.10 -12.90 -7.74
N ARG A 375 14.20 -12.19 -8.08
CA ARG A 375 14.20 -10.75 -8.33
C ARG A 375 14.82 -10.48 -9.68
N ILE A 376 14.11 -9.70 -10.47
CA ILE A 376 14.65 -9.08 -11.68
C ILE A 376 14.96 -7.63 -11.32
N ASP A 377 16.22 -7.32 -11.07
CA ASP A 377 16.65 -5.96 -10.70
C ASP A 377 16.80 -5.05 -11.92
N GLN A 378 16.95 -5.64 -13.09
CA GLN A 378 17.26 -4.94 -14.33
C GLN A 378 16.38 -5.49 -15.46
N VAL A 379 15.88 -4.59 -16.29
CA VAL A 379 15.43 -4.94 -17.63
C VAL A 379 16.64 -4.72 -18.51
N ASP A 380 17.15 -5.80 -19.11
CA ASP A 380 18.23 -5.71 -20.07
C ASP A 380 17.65 -5.14 -21.37
N ASP A 381 17.82 -3.84 -21.55
CA ASP A 381 17.40 -3.11 -22.75
C ASP A 381 18.42 -2.01 -23.05
N ASP A 382 18.63 -1.76 -24.34
CA ASP A 382 19.50 -0.67 -24.85
C ASP A 382 18.85 0.72 -24.73
N LEU A 383 17.72 0.83 -24.02
CA LEU A 383 16.92 2.04 -23.92
C LEU A 383 17.65 3.14 -23.12
N VAL A 384 17.98 4.22 -23.77
CA VAL A 384 18.55 5.41 -23.11
C VAL A 384 17.44 6.11 -22.33
N ARG A 385 17.70 6.38 -21.03
CA ARG A 385 16.72 6.99 -20.11
C ARG A 385 17.20 8.36 -19.66
N LEU A 386 16.47 9.40 -20.05
CA LEU A 386 16.82 10.79 -19.79
C LEU A 386 15.83 11.46 -18.84
N LEU A 387 16.34 12.15 -17.83
CA LEU A 387 15.57 12.96 -16.89
C LEU A 387 15.84 14.43 -17.12
N HIS A 388 14.83 15.15 -17.59
CA HIS A 388 14.85 16.61 -17.75
C HIS A 388 14.18 17.26 -16.55
N VAL A 389 14.93 18.03 -15.76
CA VAL A 389 14.40 18.77 -14.61
C VAL A 389 14.21 20.23 -14.98
N HIS A 390 12.97 20.68 -14.97
CA HIS A 390 12.59 22.06 -15.30
C HIS A 390 12.32 22.83 -14.01
N ASP A 391 13.00 23.94 -13.79
CA ASP A 391 12.65 24.87 -12.73
C ASP A 391 11.44 25.71 -13.14
N THR A 392 10.51 25.88 -12.22
CA THR A 392 9.33 26.72 -12.40
C THR A 392 9.48 28.00 -11.57
N GLN A 393 8.74 29.05 -11.96
CA GLN A 393 8.66 30.31 -11.23
C GLN A 393 7.41 30.34 -10.33
N LEU A 394 6.99 29.19 -9.76
CA LEU A 394 5.86 29.15 -8.85
C LEU A 394 6.25 29.78 -7.51
N ALA A 395 5.85 31.01 -7.29
CA ALA A 395 5.89 31.66 -5.99
C ALA A 395 4.47 31.63 -5.38
N VAL A 396 4.37 31.17 -4.15
CA VAL A 396 3.09 31.13 -3.42
C VAL A 396 3.31 31.77 -2.07
N ASP A 397 2.68 32.93 -1.89
CA ASP A 397 2.62 33.57 -0.59
C ASP A 397 1.42 33.01 0.18
N MET A 398 1.72 32.18 1.17
CA MET A 398 0.66 31.48 1.92
C MET A 398 0.75 31.78 3.41
N PRO A 399 -0.35 32.19 4.03
CA PRO A 399 -0.45 32.20 5.48
C PRO A 399 -0.39 30.75 5.99
N THR A 400 0.64 30.42 6.76
CA THR A 400 0.81 29.09 7.36
C THR A 400 0.24 29.00 8.77
N ASP A 401 -0.09 30.14 9.37
CA ASP A 401 -0.54 30.22 10.76
C ASP A 401 -1.96 29.70 10.92
N GLY A 402 -2.10 28.70 11.77
CA GLY A 402 -3.39 28.09 12.11
C GLY A 402 -3.89 26.99 11.17
N LEU A 403 -3.21 26.72 10.05
CA LEU A 403 -3.60 25.67 9.11
C LEU A 403 -2.89 24.34 9.41
N THR A 404 -3.63 23.25 9.23
CA THR A 404 -3.04 21.92 9.24
C THR A 404 -2.19 21.69 7.97
N ARG A 405 -1.22 20.79 8.05
CA ARG A 405 -0.39 20.42 6.89
C ARG A 405 -1.21 19.95 5.68
N GLY A 406 -2.38 19.34 5.91
CA GLY A 406 -3.28 18.90 4.85
C GLY A 406 -3.96 20.07 4.13
N GLU A 407 -4.40 21.08 4.88
CA GLU A 407 -4.99 22.31 4.33
C GLU A 407 -3.98 23.13 3.54
N VAL A 408 -2.75 23.28 4.08
CA VAL A 408 -1.64 23.92 3.35
C VAL A 408 -1.38 23.21 2.02
N LEU A 409 -1.34 21.88 2.01
CA LEU A 409 -1.12 21.11 0.80
C LEU A 409 -2.27 21.25 -0.22
N ALA A 410 -3.52 21.34 0.25
CA ALA A 410 -4.69 21.54 -0.60
C ALA A 410 -4.61 22.91 -1.33
N LEU A 411 -4.29 23.97 -0.59
CA LEU A 411 -4.11 25.31 -1.15
C LEU A 411 -2.94 25.38 -2.14
N LEU A 412 -1.80 24.72 -1.83
CA LEU A 412 -0.69 24.61 -2.76
C LEU A 412 -1.10 23.92 -4.06
N TYR A 413 -1.92 22.90 -3.98
CA TYR A 413 -2.40 22.19 -5.16
C TYR A 413 -3.35 23.04 -6.00
N GLU A 414 -4.18 23.88 -5.40
CA GLU A 414 -5.03 24.85 -6.08
C GLU A 414 -4.15 25.91 -6.77
N SER A 415 -3.16 26.47 -6.07
CA SER A 415 -2.23 27.45 -6.66
C SER A 415 -1.47 26.90 -7.89
N ILE A 416 -1.13 25.61 -7.91
CA ILE A 416 -0.51 24.96 -9.08
C ILE A 416 -1.48 24.91 -10.26
N VAL A 417 -2.75 24.55 -10.01
CA VAL A 417 -3.78 24.45 -11.05
C VAL A 417 -4.06 25.81 -11.68
N ASP A 418 -4.08 26.87 -10.87
CA ASP A 418 -4.42 28.23 -11.29
C ASP A 418 -3.23 28.98 -11.90
N ASN A 419 -1.99 28.46 -11.73
CA ASN A 419 -0.80 29.12 -12.24
C ASN A 419 -0.65 28.94 -13.76
N GLN A 420 -1.05 29.96 -14.51
CA GLN A 420 -1.02 29.96 -15.97
C GLN A 420 0.40 29.90 -16.54
N ALA A 421 1.37 30.57 -15.91
CA ALA A 421 2.76 30.59 -16.38
C ALA A 421 3.38 29.18 -16.30
N ARG A 422 3.18 28.48 -15.19
CA ARG A 422 3.64 27.11 -15.00
C ARG A 422 2.94 26.14 -15.97
N THR A 423 1.63 26.25 -16.13
CA THR A 423 0.86 25.44 -17.08
C THR A 423 1.28 25.72 -18.53
N GLY A 424 1.52 26.98 -18.87
CA GLY A 424 2.07 27.38 -20.16
C GLY A 424 3.43 26.76 -20.44
N GLN A 425 4.35 26.80 -19.47
CA GLN A 425 5.68 26.16 -19.58
C GLN A 425 5.54 24.64 -19.87
N VAL A 426 4.66 23.93 -19.15
CA VAL A 426 4.42 22.50 -19.41
C VAL A 426 3.90 22.27 -20.82
N CYS A 427 2.92 23.08 -21.28
CA CYS A 427 2.36 22.96 -22.63
C CYS A 427 3.40 23.25 -23.72
N ASP A 428 4.31 24.23 -23.51
CA ASP A 428 5.38 24.55 -24.46
C ASP A 428 6.40 23.41 -24.57
N ASP A 429 6.78 22.80 -23.44
CA ASP A 429 7.72 21.68 -23.43
C ASP A 429 7.09 20.44 -24.09
N VAL A 430 5.79 20.13 -23.83
CA VAL A 430 5.05 19.06 -24.50
C VAL A 430 4.95 19.32 -26.01
N ALA A 431 4.62 20.55 -26.42
CA ALA A 431 4.51 20.91 -27.82
C ALA A 431 5.86 20.77 -28.57
N ARG A 432 7.00 21.05 -27.92
CA ARG A 432 8.33 20.83 -28.46
C ARG A 432 8.59 19.35 -28.67
N ALA A 433 8.39 18.51 -27.64
CA ALA A 433 8.57 17.07 -27.76
C ALA A 433 7.69 16.43 -28.86
N LEU A 434 6.46 16.92 -29.04
CA LEU A 434 5.59 16.45 -30.12
C LEU A 434 6.11 16.83 -31.50
N ARG A 435 6.69 18.05 -31.69
CA ARG A 435 7.33 18.44 -32.95
C ARG A 435 8.55 17.59 -33.27
N ASP A 436 9.26 17.14 -32.21
CA ASP A 436 10.40 16.21 -32.31
C ASP A 436 9.95 14.73 -32.54
N GLY A 437 8.65 14.51 -32.78
CA GLY A 437 8.10 13.17 -33.08
C GLY A 437 7.82 12.28 -31.87
N ARG A 438 7.93 12.80 -30.65
CA ARG A 438 7.75 12.02 -29.41
C ARG A 438 6.29 11.63 -29.16
N ASN A 439 6.10 10.52 -28.45
CA ASN A 439 4.81 10.05 -27.95
C ASN A 439 4.67 10.44 -26.48
N CYS A 440 3.81 11.42 -26.21
CA CYS A 440 3.79 12.12 -24.95
C CYS A 440 2.66 11.67 -24.02
N LEU A 441 3.00 11.41 -22.75
CA LEU A 441 2.10 11.23 -21.64
C LEU A 441 2.22 12.41 -20.67
N VAL A 442 1.15 13.15 -20.45
CA VAL A 442 1.10 14.27 -19.51
C VAL A 442 0.23 13.90 -18.31
N LEU A 443 0.81 13.91 -17.10
CA LEU A 443 0.13 13.50 -15.89
C LEU A 443 -0.14 14.66 -14.93
N SER A 444 -1.38 14.70 -14.42
CA SER A 444 -1.78 15.60 -13.34
C SER A 444 -2.58 14.86 -12.28
N GLY A 445 -2.47 15.28 -11.02
CA GLY A 445 -3.28 14.78 -9.90
C GLY A 445 -4.69 15.39 -9.81
N ARG A 446 -5.03 16.35 -10.69
CA ARG A 446 -6.30 17.11 -10.65
C ARG A 446 -6.98 17.12 -12.00
N THR A 447 -8.29 16.78 -12.02
CA THR A 447 -9.08 16.78 -13.25
C THR A 447 -9.16 18.18 -13.88
N ALA A 448 -9.34 19.23 -13.09
CA ALA A 448 -9.34 20.60 -13.61
C ALA A 448 -8.02 20.95 -14.33
N HIS A 449 -6.88 20.58 -13.76
CA HIS A 449 -5.59 20.80 -14.39
C HIS A 449 -5.39 19.99 -15.69
N VAL A 450 -5.93 18.77 -15.74
CA VAL A 450 -5.95 17.96 -16.98
C VAL A 450 -6.69 18.69 -18.10
N GLU A 451 -7.85 19.28 -17.80
CA GLU A 451 -8.64 20.04 -18.77
C GLU A 451 -7.93 21.33 -19.20
N THR A 452 -7.30 22.06 -18.26
CA THR A 452 -6.51 23.27 -18.57
C THR A 452 -5.31 22.95 -19.46
N LEU A 453 -4.56 21.88 -19.15
CA LEU A 453 -3.45 21.41 -19.99
C LEU A 453 -3.92 21.00 -21.39
N ALA A 454 -5.05 20.28 -21.46
CA ALA A 454 -5.61 19.87 -22.75
C ALA A 454 -6.06 21.08 -23.58
N ALA A 455 -6.67 22.09 -22.98
CA ALA A 455 -7.03 23.34 -23.65
C ALA A 455 -5.76 24.08 -24.15
N GLY A 456 -4.76 24.27 -23.29
CA GLY A 456 -3.50 24.94 -23.67
C GLY A 456 -2.72 24.23 -24.78
N LEU A 457 -2.85 22.89 -24.89
CA LEU A 457 -2.27 22.13 -26.01
C LEU A 457 -3.08 22.27 -27.29
N ARG A 458 -4.42 22.37 -27.23
CA ARG A 458 -5.26 22.67 -28.40
C ARG A 458 -4.97 24.05 -28.96
N ASP A 459 -4.76 25.05 -28.10
CA ASP A 459 -4.37 26.40 -28.50
C ASP A 459 -3.01 26.41 -29.25
N ARG A 460 -2.16 25.40 -29.03
CA ARG A 460 -0.89 25.17 -29.72
C ARG A 460 -1.00 24.29 -30.97
N GLY A 461 -2.22 23.95 -31.37
CA GLY A 461 -2.53 23.16 -32.59
C GLY A 461 -2.45 21.65 -32.43
N PHE A 462 -2.42 21.10 -31.20
CA PHE A 462 -2.41 19.67 -30.95
C PHE A 462 -3.78 19.18 -30.45
N ASP A 463 -4.16 17.94 -30.76
CA ASP A 463 -5.42 17.33 -30.31
C ASP A 463 -5.15 16.23 -29.24
N PRO A 464 -5.11 16.59 -27.96
CA PRO A 464 -4.83 15.63 -26.92
C PRO A 464 -5.98 14.67 -26.67
N LEU A 465 -5.66 13.38 -26.47
CA LEU A 465 -6.54 12.42 -25.86
C LEU A 465 -6.60 12.71 -24.35
N VAL A 466 -7.80 12.80 -23.80
CA VAL A 466 -8.00 13.14 -22.37
C VAL A 466 -8.58 11.95 -21.62
N LEU A 467 -7.97 11.59 -20.46
CA LEU A 467 -8.39 10.45 -19.68
C LEU A 467 -8.46 10.78 -18.17
N HIS A 468 -9.68 10.86 -17.64
CA HIS A 468 -9.92 11.12 -16.21
C HIS A 468 -11.23 10.49 -15.70
N GLY A 469 -11.44 10.52 -14.36
CA GLY A 469 -12.52 9.81 -13.67
C GLY A 469 -13.94 10.26 -13.98
N ARG A 470 -14.13 11.47 -14.51
CA ARG A 470 -15.46 12.00 -14.85
C ARG A 470 -15.96 11.51 -16.21
N LEU A 471 -15.11 10.88 -17.02
CA LEU A 471 -15.51 10.35 -18.33
C LEU A 471 -16.45 9.15 -18.18
N LYS A 472 -17.50 9.13 -19.02
CA LYS A 472 -18.38 7.98 -19.14
C LYS A 472 -17.64 6.79 -19.76
N VAL A 473 -18.12 5.57 -19.50
CA VAL A 473 -17.50 4.33 -20.01
C VAL A 473 -17.36 4.34 -21.54
N THR A 474 -18.35 4.87 -22.23
CA THR A 474 -18.35 5.01 -23.71
C THR A 474 -17.24 5.95 -24.19
N GLN A 475 -17.06 7.09 -23.51
CA GLN A 475 -16.01 8.06 -23.85
C GLN A 475 -14.61 7.46 -23.62
N ARG A 476 -14.42 6.72 -22.51
CA ARG A 476 -13.15 6.03 -22.24
C ARG A 476 -12.83 4.99 -23.32
N ARG A 477 -13.82 4.22 -23.76
CA ARG A 477 -13.64 3.27 -24.86
C ARG A 477 -13.25 3.97 -26.17
N ALA A 478 -13.86 5.10 -26.47
CA ALA A 478 -13.50 5.90 -27.64
C ALA A 478 -12.05 6.42 -27.56
N VAL A 479 -11.59 6.87 -26.37
CA VAL A 479 -10.20 7.27 -26.16
C VAL A 479 -9.25 6.08 -26.41
N HIS A 480 -9.55 4.90 -25.88
CA HIS A 480 -8.72 3.71 -26.10
C HIS A 480 -8.70 3.27 -27.58
N ALA A 481 -9.81 3.36 -28.29
CA ALA A 481 -9.86 3.06 -29.73
C ALA A 481 -8.97 4.05 -30.51
N ARG A 482 -9.12 5.35 -30.28
CA ARG A 482 -8.29 6.38 -30.91
C ARG A 482 -6.81 6.22 -30.56
N LEU A 483 -6.48 5.83 -29.32
CA LEU A 483 -5.10 5.58 -28.89
C LEU A 483 -4.45 4.46 -29.71
N ALA A 484 -5.20 3.45 -30.14
CA ALA A 484 -4.71 2.35 -30.98
C ALA A 484 -4.43 2.79 -32.43
N GLU A 485 -5.23 3.72 -32.95
CA GLU A 485 -5.22 4.15 -34.35
C GLU A 485 -4.22 5.29 -34.63
N GLN A 486 -3.96 6.15 -33.66
CA GLN A 486 -3.09 7.33 -33.84
C GLN A 486 -1.63 6.94 -34.08
N ARG A 487 -0.97 7.56 -35.07
CA ARG A 487 0.46 7.37 -35.32
C ARG A 487 1.33 7.95 -34.21
N GLN A 488 1.05 9.18 -33.82
CA GLN A 488 1.71 9.88 -32.71
C GLN A 488 0.72 10.05 -31.57
N VAL A 489 1.14 9.74 -30.36
CA VAL A 489 0.28 9.75 -29.17
C VAL A 489 0.54 11.00 -28.34
N LEU A 490 -0.54 11.74 -28.06
CA LEU A 490 -0.59 12.76 -27.02
C LEU A 490 -1.73 12.41 -26.06
N LEU A 491 -1.37 11.97 -24.86
CA LEU A 491 -2.33 11.60 -23.81
C LEU A 491 -2.16 12.51 -22.60
N VAL A 492 -3.23 13.22 -22.21
CA VAL A 492 -3.31 14.00 -20.97
C VAL A 492 -4.24 13.28 -19.99
N ALA A 493 -3.73 12.87 -18.84
CA ALA A 493 -4.49 12.02 -17.96
C ALA A 493 -4.32 12.35 -16.48
N THR A 494 -5.31 11.91 -15.67
CA THR A 494 -5.09 11.88 -14.22
C THR A 494 -4.23 10.67 -13.84
N ASP A 495 -3.35 10.87 -12.88
CA ASP A 495 -2.40 9.88 -12.36
C ASP A 495 -3.08 8.55 -11.96
N ARG A 496 -4.30 8.62 -11.42
CA ARG A 496 -5.09 7.47 -11.01
C ARG A 496 -5.42 6.49 -12.16
N TYR A 497 -5.55 6.99 -13.41
CA TYR A 497 -5.87 6.17 -14.58
C TYR A 497 -4.66 5.53 -15.25
N ILE A 498 -3.49 6.13 -15.06
CA ILE A 498 -2.24 5.67 -15.69
C ILE A 498 -1.45 4.74 -14.74
N GLY A 499 -1.80 4.70 -13.44
CA GLY A 499 -1.06 3.92 -12.43
C GLY A 499 -0.98 2.44 -12.78
N GLU A 500 -2.06 1.72 -12.61
CA GLU A 500 -2.12 0.26 -12.81
C GLU A 500 -3.08 -0.08 -13.97
N GLY A 501 -2.70 -1.03 -14.83
CA GLY A 501 -3.55 -1.54 -15.90
C GLY A 501 -3.61 -0.72 -17.21
N PHE A 502 -3.03 0.47 -17.28
CA PHE A 502 -2.89 1.20 -18.53
C PHE A 502 -1.72 0.65 -19.37
N ASP A 503 -1.96 0.35 -20.65
CA ASP A 503 -0.94 -0.16 -21.55
C ASP A 503 -0.91 0.60 -22.89
N CYS A 504 0.23 1.24 -23.16
CA CYS A 504 0.55 1.87 -24.44
C CYS A 504 2.08 1.87 -24.61
N PRO A 505 2.69 0.80 -25.14
CA PRO A 505 4.14 0.66 -25.24
C PRO A 505 4.82 1.72 -26.10
N ARG A 506 4.08 2.36 -27.01
CA ARG A 506 4.60 3.46 -27.88
C ARG A 506 4.96 4.72 -27.12
N LEU A 507 4.40 4.96 -25.92
CA LEU A 507 4.73 6.12 -25.11
C LEU A 507 6.23 6.11 -24.75
N ASP A 508 6.91 7.18 -25.06
CA ASP A 508 8.35 7.34 -24.85
C ASP A 508 8.71 8.56 -23.99
N THR A 509 7.78 9.50 -23.79
CA THR A 509 8.03 10.74 -23.04
C THR A 509 6.93 10.99 -22.01
N LEU A 510 7.34 11.21 -20.74
CA LEU A 510 6.46 11.47 -19.60
C LEU A 510 6.65 12.91 -19.10
N PHE A 511 5.57 13.67 -18.98
CA PHE A 511 5.54 14.98 -18.35
C PHE A 511 4.80 14.89 -17.00
N LEU A 512 5.50 15.15 -15.90
CA LEU A 512 4.91 15.20 -14.56
C LEU A 512 4.43 16.61 -14.25
N ALA A 513 3.31 17.00 -14.83
CA ALA A 513 2.77 18.36 -14.70
C ALA A 513 2.29 18.69 -13.27
N PHE A 514 2.14 17.68 -12.40
CA PHE A 514 1.67 17.85 -11.02
C PHE A 514 2.61 17.16 -10.02
N PRO A 515 2.82 17.72 -8.81
CA PRO A 515 3.72 17.17 -7.82
C PRO A 515 3.32 15.76 -7.34
N VAL A 516 4.27 14.85 -7.35
CA VAL A 516 4.16 13.49 -6.83
C VAL A 516 5.18 13.32 -5.72
N SER A 517 4.79 12.80 -4.55
CA SER A 517 5.70 12.66 -3.41
C SER A 517 6.27 11.26 -3.21
N ALA A 518 5.63 10.22 -3.76
CA ALA A 518 6.01 8.82 -3.54
C ALA A 518 6.90 8.30 -4.68
N SER A 519 8.09 7.77 -4.34
CA SER A 519 9.01 7.16 -5.32
C SER A 519 8.36 5.99 -6.08
N GLN A 520 7.54 5.19 -5.41
CA GLN A 520 6.81 4.06 -6.01
C GLN A 520 5.86 4.49 -7.13
N ARG A 521 5.19 5.65 -6.99
CA ARG A 521 4.34 6.19 -8.06
C ARG A 521 5.18 6.60 -9.27
N ILE A 522 6.37 7.16 -9.03
CA ILE A 522 7.30 7.48 -10.12
C ILE A 522 7.72 6.21 -10.86
N GLU A 523 8.03 5.13 -10.15
CA GLU A 523 8.36 3.84 -10.75
C GLU A 523 7.22 3.33 -11.64
N GLN A 524 5.97 3.49 -11.21
CA GLN A 524 4.79 3.10 -12.00
C GLN A 524 4.60 4.00 -13.23
N TYR A 525 4.73 5.32 -13.09
CA TYR A 525 4.48 6.26 -14.19
C TYR A 525 5.61 6.25 -15.22
N ALA A 526 6.85 6.38 -14.77
CA ALA A 526 8.01 6.28 -15.64
C ALA A 526 8.17 4.88 -16.24
N GLY A 527 7.75 3.84 -15.52
CA GLY A 527 7.64 2.49 -16.04
C GLY A 527 6.73 2.33 -17.26
N ARG A 528 5.82 3.29 -17.54
CA ARG A 528 4.99 3.27 -18.76
C ARG A 528 5.77 3.70 -19.99
N VAL A 529 6.75 4.60 -19.84
CA VAL A 529 7.55 5.09 -20.96
C VAL A 529 8.83 4.30 -21.20
N VAL A 530 9.21 3.39 -20.30
CA VAL A 530 10.37 2.49 -20.52
C VAL A 530 9.98 1.12 -21.10
N ARG A 531 8.71 0.89 -21.45
CA ARG A 531 8.30 -0.37 -22.09
C ARG A 531 8.91 -0.50 -23.47
N ALA A 532 9.41 -1.69 -23.78
CA ALA A 532 9.99 -1.98 -25.07
C ALA A 532 8.94 -1.84 -26.19
N HIS A 533 9.32 -1.16 -27.28
CA HIS A 533 8.54 -1.03 -28.49
C HIS A 533 9.49 -0.90 -29.68
N PRO A 534 9.22 -1.51 -30.85
CA PRO A 534 10.05 -1.35 -32.04
C PRO A 534 10.23 0.13 -32.40
N GLY A 535 11.48 0.53 -32.64
CA GLY A 535 11.84 1.93 -32.98
C GLY A 535 11.85 2.92 -31.83
N LYS A 536 11.93 2.41 -30.58
CA LYS A 536 12.04 3.22 -29.37
C LYS A 536 13.42 3.05 -28.74
N ASP A 537 14.29 4.03 -28.97
CA ASP A 537 15.69 4.02 -28.49
C ASP A 537 15.87 4.87 -27.23
N THR A 538 14.94 5.78 -26.94
CA THR A 538 15.01 6.69 -25.79
C THR A 538 13.70 6.76 -25.02
N ALA A 539 13.78 6.89 -23.70
CA ALA A 539 12.66 7.23 -22.83
C ALA A 539 12.99 8.50 -22.04
N GLU A 540 12.09 9.46 -22.03
CA GLU A 540 12.30 10.75 -21.38
C GLU A 540 11.28 11.01 -20.28
N VAL A 541 11.74 11.61 -19.18
CA VAL A 541 10.88 12.12 -18.12
C VAL A 541 11.17 13.59 -17.90
N HIS A 542 10.15 14.42 -18.04
CA HIS A 542 10.17 15.84 -17.74
C HIS A 542 9.54 16.07 -16.36
N ASP A 543 10.34 16.52 -15.41
CA ASP A 543 9.93 16.78 -14.03
C ASP A 543 10.02 18.27 -13.71
N TYR A 544 8.95 18.85 -13.18
CA TYR A 544 8.85 20.26 -12.85
C TYR A 544 9.12 20.49 -11.36
N ARG A 545 10.22 21.25 -11.09
CA ARG A 545 10.70 21.54 -9.75
C ARG A 545 10.27 22.94 -9.34
N ASP A 546 9.35 23.02 -8.39
CA ASP A 546 8.89 24.25 -7.77
C ASP A 546 9.82 24.56 -6.58
N ALA A 547 11.02 25.13 -6.88
CA ALA A 547 12.15 25.24 -5.95
C ALA A 547 11.90 26.23 -4.80
N ASP A 548 11.09 27.26 -5.06
CA ASP A 548 10.80 28.35 -4.11
C ASP A 548 9.73 27.95 -3.07
N VAL A 549 9.08 26.81 -3.25
CA VAL A 549 8.10 26.26 -2.30
C VAL A 549 8.72 25.08 -1.55
N PRO A 550 9.10 25.24 -0.25
CA PRO A 550 9.85 24.21 0.51
C PRO A 550 9.18 22.83 0.53
N MET A 551 7.84 22.78 0.64
CA MET A 551 7.08 21.55 0.66
C MET A 551 7.16 20.80 -0.67
N LEU A 552 7.05 21.49 -1.81
CA LEU A 552 7.14 20.92 -3.16
C LEU A 552 8.57 20.49 -3.49
N LYS A 553 9.57 21.28 -3.06
CA LYS A 553 10.99 20.93 -3.14
C LYS A 553 11.29 19.62 -2.38
N ALA A 554 10.74 19.46 -1.19
CA ALA A 554 10.87 18.22 -0.42
C ALA A 554 10.18 17.02 -1.12
N MET A 555 9.06 17.23 -1.81
CA MET A 555 8.39 16.21 -2.62
C MET A 555 9.25 15.82 -3.83
N HIS A 556 9.86 16.78 -4.53
CA HIS A 556 10.80 16.52 -5.63
C HIS A 556 11.98 15.66 -5.15
N ASN A 557 12.61 16.03 -4.02
CA ASN A 557 13.75 15.27 -3.50
C ASN A 557 13.41 13.81 -3.16
N ARG A 558 12.21 13.54 -2.67
CA ARG A 558 11.76 12.17 -2.36
C ARG A 558 11.59 11.30 -3.62
N ARG A 559 11.17 11.88 -4.76
CA ARG A 559 10.96 11.10 -5.99
C ARG A 559 12.25 10.76 -6.73
N LYS A 560 13.38 11.43 -6.43
CA LYS A 560 14.69 11.12 -7.03
C LYS A 560 15.12 9.66 -6.87
N ALA A 561 14.71 9.00 -5.77
CA ALA A 561 14.99 7.59 -5.56
C ALA A 561 14.32 6.69 -6.62
N GLY A 562 13.09 7.03 -7.06
CA GLY A 562 12.39 6.31 -8.11
C GLY A 562 13.07 6.43 -9.48
N TYR A 563 13.57 7.61 -9.82
CA TYR A 563 14.33 7.81 -11.07
C TYR A 563 15.63 6.99 -11.09
N ARG A 564 16.39 7.03 -9.99
CA ARG A 564 17.63 6.23 -9.85
C ARG A 564 17.37 4.73 -9.99
N LYS A 565 16.29 4.23 -9.38
CA LYS A 565 15.91 2.82 -9.47
C LYS A 565 15.59 2.40 -10.91
N LEU A 566 15.00 3.29 -11.70
CA LEU A 566 14.73 3.09 -13.13
C LEU A 566 15.87 3.52 -14.05
N ARG A 567 17.04 3.89 -13.50
CA ARG A 567 18.26 4.30 -14.24
C ARG A 567 18.08 5.51 -15.15
N PHE A 568 17.22 6.47 -14.79
CA PHE A 568 17.16 7.73 -15.47
C PHE A 568 18.37 8.58 -15.10
N ALA A 569 19.15 8.99 -16.12
CA ALA A 569 20.25 9.93 -15.98
C ALA A 569 19.75 11.36 -16.17
N THR A 570 20.20 12.27 -15.32
CA THR A 570 19.88 13.70 -15.53
C THR A 570 20.62 14.19 -16.76
N ASP A 571 19.90 14.74 -17.73
CA ASP A 571 20.49 15.32 -18.92
C ASP A 571 21.25 16.61 -18.57
N PRO A 572 22.57 16.66 -18.75
CA PRO A 572 23.36 17.85 -18.46
C PRO A 572 23.06 19.03 -19.42
N THR A 573 22.48 18.75 -20.58
CA THR A 573 22.20 19.79 -21.60
C THR A 573 20.89 20.54 -21.32
N ALA A 574 19.96 19.94 -20.56
CA ALA A 574 18.69 20.58 -20.22
C ALA A 574 18.83 21.82 -19.30
N ALA A 575 19.93 21.92 -18.55
CA ALA A 575 20.19 23.04 -17.64
C ALA A 575 20.74 24.32 -18.33
N SER A 576 21.16 24.25 -19.59
CA SER A 576 21.93 25.29 -20.26
C SER A 576 21.29 25.87 -21.53
N ALA A 577 20.11 25.43 -21.96
CA ALA A 577 19.46 26.00 -23.13
C ALA A 577 18.86 27.39 -22.80
N PRO A 578 19.30 28.47 -23.43
CA PRO A 578 18.66 29.77 -23.27
C PRO A 578 17.22 29.67 -23.78
N ARG A 579 16.27 30.01 -22.94
CA ARG A 579 14.86 30.08 -23.29
C ARG A 579 14.64 31.23 -24.25
N LEU A 580 14.69 30.99 -25.56
CA LEU A 580 14.15 31.92 -26.52
C LEU A 580 12.64 31.98 -26.36
N PRO A 581 12.05 33.15 -26.09
CA PRO A 581 10.62 33.30 -26.09
C PRO A 581 10.09 32.93 -27.49
N LEU A 582 9.13 31.99 -27.55
CA LEU A 582 8.41 31.71 -28.78
C LEU A 582 7.75 33.01 -29.25
N PRO A 583 7.78 33.34 -30.55
CA PRO A 583 7.11 34.54 -31.07
C PRO A 583 5.63 34.46 -30.69
N ALA A 584 5.15 35.48 -30.00
CA ALA A 584 3.74 35.62 -29.69
C ALA A 584 2.94 35.57 -30.99
N ALA A 585 2.04 34.63 -31.14
CA ALA A 585 1.08 34.63 -32.22
C ALA A 585 0.27 35.93 -32.10
N SER A 586 0.46 36.81 -33.08
CA SER A 586 -0.25 38.07 -33.18
C SER A 586 -1.70 37.79 -33.58
N HIS A 587 -2.56 37.60 -32.60
CA HIS A 587 -4.00 37.72 -32.77
C HIS A 587 -4.45 39.04 -32.11
N PRO A 588 -5.24 39.87 -32.79
CA PRO A 588 -5.79 41.07 -32.19
C PRO A 588 -6.69 40.71 -31.00
N PRO A 589 -6.74 41.55 -29.97
CA PRO A 589 -7.52 41.29 -28.78
C PRO A 589 -9.01 41.29 -29.11
N VAL A 590 -9.66 40.16 -28.94
CA VAL A 590 -11.14 40.08 -28.94
C VAL A 590 -11.60 40.73 -27.63
N THR A 591 -12.09 41.96 -27.76
CA THR A 591 -12.76 42.64 -26.65
C THR A 591 -14.11 42.00 -26.36
N HIS A 592 -14.19 41.21 -25.33
CA HIS A 592 -15.46 40.85 -24.75
C HIS A 592 -15.93 41.98 -23.82
N PRO A 593 -17.21 42.38 -23.88
CA PRO A 593 -17.72 43.39 -22.97
C PRO A 593 -17.70 42.91 -21.52
N LYS A 594 -17.08 43.70 -20.69
CA LYS A 594 -16.95 43.46 -19.24
C LYS A 594 -18.35 43.52 -18.60
N ALA A 595 -18.88 42.36 -18.19
CA ALA A 595 -20.04 42.34 -17.28
C ALA A 595 -19.66 42.97 -15.93
N PRO A 596 -20.59 43.68 -15.26
CA PRO A 596 -20.27 44.33 -13.99
C PRO A 596 -19.87 43.30 -12.94
N ALA A 597 -18.78 43.58 -12.23
CA ALA A 597 -18.31 42.77 -11.12
C ALA A 597 -19.32 42.80 -9.97
N GLU A 598 -20.14 41.79 -9.82
CA GLU A 598 -20.81 41.49 -8.57
C GLU A 598 -19.73 41.10 -7.54
N ARG A 599 -19.69 41.85 -6.45
CA ARG A 599 -18.87 41.55 -5.28
C ARG A 599 -19.30 40.19 -4.73
N ALA A 600 -18.53 39.15 -4.94
CA ALA A 600 -18.71 37.88 -4.27
C ALA A 600 -18.58 38.10 -2.75
N ALA A 601 -19.62 37.81 -2.03
CA ALA A 601 -19.60 37.78 -0.57
C ALA A 601 -18.62 36.68 -0.10
N PRO A 602 -17.91 36.85 1.03
CA PRO A 602 -16.96 35.89 1.53
C PRO A 602 -17.63 34.53 1.76
N ALA A 603 -17.00 33.45 1.32
CA ALA A 603 -17.52 32.10 1.46
C ALA A 603 -17.79 31.78 2.93
N ALA A 604 -19.06 31.50 3.26
CA ALA A 604 -19.48 31.22 4.62
C ALA A 604 -18.80 29.96 5.17
N THR A 605 -18.16 30.05 6.33
CA THR A 605 -17.58 28.90 7.00
C THR A 605 -18.66 27.96 7.55
N THR A 606 -18.39 26.65 7.61
CA THR A 606 -19.30 25.63 8.18
C THR A 606 -19.74 26.00 9.61
N ALA A 607 -18.89 26.70 10.36
CA ALA A 607 -19.20 27.20 11.70
C ALA A 607 -20.23 28.32 11.68
N ALA A 608 -20.10 29.27 10.76
CA ALA A 608 -21.05 30.37 10.59
C ALA A 608 -22.42 29.84 10.13
N VAL A 609 -22.44 28.92 9.17
CA VAL A 609 -23.70 28.29 8.71
C VAL A 609 -24.37 27.49 9.83
N ARG A 610 -23.60 26.81 10.69
CA ARG A 610 -24.15 26.08 11.84
C ARG A 610 -24.72 27.02 12.91
N ALA A 611 -24.06 28.11 13.17
CA ALA A 611 -24.57 29.13 14.11
C ALA A 611 -25.89 29.72 13.61
N TRP A 612 -25.96 30.13 12.33
CA TRP A 612 -27.15 30.58 11.69
C TRP A 612 -28.28 29.54 11.69
N ALA A 613 -27.96 28.27 11.36
CA ALA A 613 -28.95 27.19 11.32
C ALA A 613 -29.65 27.00 12.67
N ARG A 614 -28.94 27.14 13.79
CA ARG A 614 -29.52 27.07 15.14
C ARG A 614 -30.47 28.22 15.44
N THR A 615 -30.11 29.43 15.02
CA THR A 615 -30.98 30.60 15.17
C THR A 615 -32.18 30.54 14.23
N ALA A 616 -32.04 29.91 13.08
CA ALA A 616 -33.11 29.68 12.11
C ALA A 616 -33.98 28.45 12.42
N GLY A 617 -33.78 27.77 13.56
CA GLY A 617 -34.63 26.68 14.03
C GLY A 617 -34.32 25.30 13.46
N PHE A 618 -33.19 25.13 12.75
CA PHE A 618 -32.77 23.82 12.26
C PHE A 618 -32.13 23.00 13.38
N ALA A 619 -32.53 21.74 13.51
CA ALA A 619 -31.91 20.79 14.43
C ALA A 619 -30.54 20.32 13.90
N VAL A 620 -29.45 21.01 14.27
CA VAL A 620 -28.08 20.68 13.84
C VAL A 620 -27.21 20.38 15.05
N GLY A 621 -26.47 19.26 14.96
CA GLY A 621 -25.52 18.81 15.99
C GLY A 621 -24.33 19.77 16.16
N GLU A 622 -23.67 19.68 17.32
CA GLU A 622 -22.49 20.52 17.61
C GLU A 622 -21.29 20.24 16.69
N ARG A 623 -21.16 19.01 16.22
CA ARG A 623 -20.10 18.55 15.32
C ARG A 623 -20.71 17.68 14.21
N GLY A 624 -19.99 17.51 13.11
CA GLY A 624 -20.41 16.68 11.98
C GLY A 624 -20.79 17.49 10.74
N ARG A 625 -21.15 16.77 9.66
CA ARG A 625 -21.52 17.35 8.37
C ARG A 625 -22.92 17.95 8.44
N LEU A 626 -23.09 19.18 7.97
CA LEU A 626 -24.42 19.81 7.85
C LEU A 626 -25.22 19.21 6.69
N PRO A 627 -26.52 18.95 6.84
CA PRO A 627 -27.40 18.53 5.75
C PRO A 627 -27.43 19.55 4.59
N GLY A 628 -27.63 19.04 3.37
CA GLY A 628 -27.65 19.87 2.17
C GLY A 628 -28.75 20.95 2.20
N GLU A 629 -29.87 20.64 2.82
CA GLU A 629 -31.02 21.55 3.02
C GLU A 629 -30.65 22.79 3.85
N VAL A 630 -29.81 22.64 4.87
CA VAL A 630 -29.31 23.73 5.70
C VAL A 630 -28.45 24.71 4.89
N TRP A 631 -27.61 24.18 3.99
CA TRP A 631 -26.81 24.99 3.10
C TRP A 631 -27.64 25.74 2.05
N GLN A 632 -28.71 25.12 1.55
CA GLN A 632 -29.62 25.74 0.60
C GLN A 632 -30.40 26.88 1.28
N ALA A 633 -30.94 26.63 2.48
CA ALA A 633 -31.64 27.62 3.25
C ALA A 633 -30.75 28.82 3.65
N TYR A 634 -29.49 28.53 4.06
CA TYR A 634 -28.52 29.61 4.37
C TYR A 634 -28.23 30.50 3.15
N ARG A 635 -28.04 29.89 1.96
CA ARG A 635 -27.82 30.66 0.73
C ARG A 635 -29.03 31.49 0.34
N ALA A 636 -30.24 30.98 0.52
CA ALA A 636 -31.47 31.71 0.22
C ALA A 636 -31.70 32.90 1.17
N ASP A 637 -31.21 32.81 2.40
CA ASP A 637 -31.35 33.88 3.41
C ASP A 637 -30.24 34.95 3.32
N HIS A 638 -29.15 34.67 2.62
CA HIS A 638 -27.98 35.54 2.49
C HIS A 638 -27.68 35.95 1.02
N THR A 639 -28.61 35.68 0.10
CA THR A 639 -28.67 36.27 -1.25
C THR A 639 -29.64 37.44 -1.23
#